data_631d59a6a9d4cff23d9e2157907a0a45
#
_entry.id   631d59a6a9d4cff23d9e2157907a0a45
#
_cell.length_a   1.000
_cell.length_b   1.000
_cell.length_c   1.000
_cell.angle_alpha   90.00
_cell.angle_beta   90.00
_cell.angle_gamma   90.00
#
_symmetry.space_group_name_H-M   'P 1'
#
loop_
_entity.id
_entity.type
_entity.pdbx_description
1 polymer ?
#
loop_
_entity_poly.entity_id
_entity_poly.type
_entity_poly.pdbx_seq_one_letter_code
_entity_poly.pdbx_strand_id
1 'polypeptide(L)'
;MKAMCVCKIGLAALLLYALPVWAQFEGRLDAVIIKGDKLSAYGGQEFKFIKVFRYDSRQHAWRIIPSQIDDCDERYYYPSHEATPKNLTARDELLFMARDAGDFASVNEWIPYPGSRDMPRYQIELTDSIGQRRYLYAYFVPDAGVEEDPTDYMRYRPVVGSAPDSVISKYYILSYNPEGLWYSISIPIAENGNDQNFFDRLKIRMQADISAYGFSTKDNLLTEDNFKKNGESRYIDGKIRLIKTWELKVRITIKTTYFSGTFEQPISPLVLKYYPYYNEFSFPLPTSYSGDQIKVKQVDMLRLSTDLQPKTAVLRMYANNDLWQHPDGVAVDRVNDAVSTNLNMAAWNWWLQAGSGGSLLTVGYLQPILGVTPSLYYWDNPTGTNDTGGTKLDTGDMTSWGDTGIKYGAIVPQEGGGNINMAFRFYFLGRNISPDSAYALKSQTAYPLNVVVREQGTVVPVELTAFSATTKQNTIHLAWATASETNNLGFEVERKEATADSWQTIAFIKGNGTVVSRRDYVHEDADLALGLYHYRLKQIDTDGAFAYSTILEAEVAAPKEMSLAQNYPNPFNPTTTIDYRVAQNSAETITLSIFDMLGRTVRTLVNEPAQPGYYRILWDGRDDRGRMTGSGVYFYLLSDGRSRILHKMIKVQ
;
A
#
# COMPACT_ATOMS: atom_id res chain seq x y z
N MET A 1 -51.18 24.36 8.60
CA MET A 1 -50.24 25.21 7.89
C MET A 1 -49.05 24.37 7.50
N LYS A 2 -48.89 24.21 6.18
CA LYS A 2 -47.81 23.43 5.53
C LYS A 2 -46.54 24.24 5.55
N ALA A 3 -45.42 23.64 5.91
CA ALA A 3 -44.10 24.01 5.39
C ALA A 3 -43.10 22.88 5.69
N MET A 4 -42.73 22.29 4.65
CA MET A 4 -41.40 22.01 4.10
C MET A 4 -40.61 20.93 4.80
N CYS A 5 -40.74 19.78 4.20
CA CYS A 5 -39.81 18.69 4.23
C CYS A 5 -39.14 18.64 2.83
N VAL A 6 -38.00 19.32 2.65
CA VAL A 6 -37.13 19.20 1.44
C VAL A 6 -35.69 19.35 1.89
N CYS A 7 -34.84 18.52 1.33
CA CYS A 7 -33.37 18.50 1.38
C CYS A 7 -32.70 17.80 2.57
N LYS A 8 -32.62 16.49 2.45
CA LYS A 8 -31.52 15.69 3.02
C LYS A 8 -31.00 14.61 2.03
N ILE A 9 -30.86 14.92 0.76
CA ILE A 9 -30.27 14.00 -0.25
C ILE A 9 -29.19 14.71 -1.09
N GLY A 10 -28.57 15.73 -0.58
CA GLY A 10 -27.56 16.52 -1.31
C GLY A 10 -26.16 16.57 -0.69
N LEU A 11 -25.89 15.90 0.43
CA LEU A 11 -24.58 16.03 1.11
C LEU A 11 -23.69 14.79 1.06
N ALA A 12 -24.12 13.70 0.47
CA ALA A 12 -23.31 12.49 0.35
C ALA A 12 -22.47 12.41 -0.94
N ALA A 13 -22.72 13.28 -1.91
CA ALA A 13 -22.04 13.26 -3.21
C ALA A 13 -20.91 14.31 -3.35
N LEU A 14 -20.68 15.17 -2.36
CA LEU A 14 -19.61 16.21 -2.39
C LEU A 14 -18.44 15.93 -1.46
N LEU A 15 -18.46 14.81 -0.72
CA LEU A 15 -17.35 14.37 0.15
C LEU A 15 -16.33 13.46 -0.56
N LEU A 16 -16.49 13.20 -1.85
CA LEU A 16 -15.58 12.35 -2.64
C LEU A 16 -14.48 13.13 -3.40
N TYR A 17 -14.40 14.45 -3.27
CA TYR A 17 -13.45 15.28 -4.05
C TYR A 17 -12.45 16.10 -3.26
N ALA A 18 -12.29 15.84 -1.97
CA ALA A 18 -11.19 16.42 -1.20
C ALA A 18 -10.58 15.38 -0.27
N LEU A 19 -10.08 14.28 -0.83
CA LEU A 19 -9.02 13.58 -0.16
C LEU A 19 -7.82 14.54 -0.16
N PRO A 20 -7.23 14.85 1.00
CA PRO A 20 -6.07 15.71 1.05
C PRO A 20 -4.98 15.13 0.13
N VAL A 21 -4.18 15.99 -0.48
CA VAL A 21 -3.06 15.64 -1.40
C VAL A 21 -2.17 14.51 -0.87
N TRP A 22 -2.15 14.32 0.45
CA TRP A 22 -1.44 13.26 1.17
C TRP A 22 -2.04 11.84 1.05
N ALA A 23 -3.24 11.70 0.51
CA ALA A 23 -3.87 10.39 0.29
C ALA A 23 -3.50 9.76 -1.05
N GLN A 24 -2.84 10.50 -1.93
CA GLN A 24 -2.33 9.98 -3.20
C GLN A 24 -0.93 9.38 -3.00
N PHE A 25 -0.54 8.42 -3.84
CA PHE A 25 0.79 7.81 -3.79
C PHE A 25 1.93 8.84 -3.83
N GLU A 26 1.75 9.95 -4.54
CA GLU A 26 2.72 11.06 -4.58
C GLU A 26 2.93 11.74 -3.22
N GLY A 27 1.95 11.66 -2.33
CA GLY A 27 2.03 12.15 -0.95
C GLY A 27 2.54 11.13 0.07
N ARG A 28 2.86 9.90 -0.34
CA ARG A 28 3.39 8.89 0.58
C ARG A 28 4.86 9.14 0.90
N LEU A 29 5.17 9.12 2.19
CA LEU A 29 6.51 9.37 2.70
C LEU A 29 7.26 8.08 3.09
N ASP A 30 6.62 6.91 2.93
CA ASP A 30 7.18 5.63 3.33
C ASP A 30 8.34 5.20 2.44
N ALA A 31 9.38 4.65 3.05
CA ALA A 31 10.32 3.80 2.36
C ALA A 31 9.75 2.38 2.26
N VAL A 32 9.90 1.76 1.11
CA VAL A 32 9.56 0.35 0.86
C VAL A 32 10.82 -0.48 1.03
N ILE A 33 10.68 -1.59 1.75
CA ILE A 33 11.79 -2.52 2.03
C ILE A 33 11.42 -3.89 1.50
N ILE A 34 12.26 -4.44 0.64
CA ILE A 34 12.12 -5.78 0.07
C ILE A 34 13.30 -6.63 0.50
N LYS A 35 13.02 -7.76 1.12
CA LYS A 35 14.07 -8.72 1.48
C LYS A 35 14.64 -9.42 0.26
N GLY A 36 15.93 -9.74 0.29
CA GLY A 36 16.62 -10.40 -0.81
C GLY A 36 16.07 -11.79 -1.16
N ASP A 37 15.39 -12.46 -0.22
CA ASP A 37 14.68 -13.73 -0.48
C ASP A 37 13.55 -13.58 -1.51
N LYS A 38 12.98 -12.37 -1.67
CA LYS A 38 11.99 -12.03 -2.70
C LYS A 38 12.60 -11.78 -4.08
N LEU A 39 13.92 -11.69 -4.16
CA LEU A 39 14.71 -11.43 -5.37
C LEU A 39 15.63 -12.61 -5.67
N SER A 40 15.14 -13.82 -5.50
CA SER A 40 15.94 -15.05 -5.46
C SER A 40 16.78 -15.29 -6.72
N ALA A 41 16.29 -14.90 -7.92
CA ALA A 41 17.06 -14.99 -9.17
C ALA A 41 18.31 -14.10 -9.19
N TYR A 42 18.37 -13.07 -8.32
CA TYR A 42 19.54 -12.19 -8.20
C TYR A 42 20.49 -12.62 -7.08
N GLY A 43 20.21 -13.72 -6.39
CA GLY A 43 21.07 -14.27 -5.35
C GLY A 43 22.50 -14.48 -5.84
N GLY A 44 23.47 -13.97 -5.09
CA GLY A 44 24.88 -14.01 -5.47
C GLY A 44 25.34 -12.96 -6.49
N GLN A 45 24.42 -12.11 -7.00
CA GLN A 45 24.77 -11.02 -7.93
C GLN A 45 25.23 -9.78 -7.16
N GLU A 46 26.14 -8.99 -7.74
CA GLU A 46 26.63 -7.77 -7.12
C GLU A 46 25.52 -6.70 -7.03
N PHE A 47 25.42 -6.02 -5.90
CA PHE A 47 24.43 -4.96 -5.64
C PHE A 47 24.40 -3.88 -6.72
N LYS A 48 25.57 -3.48 -7.23
CA LYS A 48 25.69 -2.40 -8.22
C LYS A 48 24.95 -2.66 -9.53
N PHE A 49 24.66 -3.93 -9.83
CA PHE A 49 23.92 -4.32 -11.04
C PHE A 49 22.42 -4.46 -10.83
N ILE A 50 21.94 -4.37 -9.61
CA ILE A 50 20.51 -4.41 -9.32
C ILE A 50 19.97 -2.98 -9.31
N LYS A 51 19.12 -2.66 -10.27
CA LYS A 51 18.56 -1.31 -10.45
C LYS A 51 17.05 -1.35 -10.39
N VAL A 52 16.45 -0.27 -9.87
CA VAL A 52 15.01 -0.14 -9.78
C VAL A 52 14.52 0.94 -10.75
N PHE A 53 13.48 0.60 -11.49
CA PHE A 53 12.89 1.47 -12.49
C PHE A 53 11.41 1.68 -12.22
N ARG A 54 10.91 2.84 -12.62
CA ARG A 54 9.49 3.11 -12.80
C ARG A 54 9.14 3.24 -14.27
N TYR A 55 7.92 2.90 -14.60
CA TYR A 55 7.34 3.07 -15.92
C TYR A 55 6.38 4.25 -15.94
N ASP A 56 6.41 5.06 -16.99
CA ASP A 56 5.46 6.11 -17.27
C ASP A 56 4.62 5.67 -18.48
N SER A 57 3.38 5.30 -18.25
CA SER A 57 2.48 4.77 -19.29
C SER A 57 2.06 5.80 -20.33
N ARG A 58 2.13 7.10 -20.00
CA ARG A 58 1.78 8.19 -20.93
C ARG A 58 2.90 8.49 -21.93
N GLN A 59 4.14 8.32 -21.47
CA GLN A 59 5.35 8.57 -22.28
C GLN A 59 5.92 7.29 -22.87
N HIS A 60 5.40 6.11 -22.48
CA HIS A 60 5.99 4.79 -22.77
C HIS A 60 7.48 4.74 -22.44
N ALA A 61 7.86 5.31 -21.30
CA ALA A 61 9.24 5.53 -20.92
C ALA A 61 9.58 4.92 -19.57
N TRP A 62 10.79 4.37 -19.50
CA TRP A 62 11.38 3.87 -18.27
C TRP A 62 12.30 4.92 -17.65
N ARG A 63 12.24 5.05 -16.34
CA ARG A 63 13.14 5.91 -15.56
C ARG A 63 13.71 5.14 -14.40
N ILE A 64 15.03 5.19 -14.24
CA ILE A 64 15.68 4.69 -13.03
C ILE A 64 15.26 5.57 -11.85
N ILE A 65 15.13 4.97 -10.68
CA ILE A 65 14.79 5.69 -9.44
C ILE A 65 15.90 5.48 -8.41
N PRO A 66 16.01 6.38 -7.42
CA PRO A 66 16.90 6.18 -6.30
C PRO A 66 16.57 4.88 -5.58
N SER A 67 17.55 4.03 -5.40
CA SER A 67 17.43 2.79 -4.65
C SER A 67 18.71 2.50 -3.89
N GLN A 68 18.61 1.65 -2.87
CA GLN A 68 19.69 1.27 -2.00
C GLN A 68 19.57 -0.20 -1.65
N ILE A 69 20.69 -0.91 -1.52
CA ILE A 69 20.70 -2.26 -0.95
C ILE A 69 21.56 -2.21 0.31
N ASP A 70 20.94 -2.59 1.44
CA ASP A 70 21.63 -2.74 2.70
C ASP A 70 22.03 -4.19 2.92
N ASP A 71 23.31 -4.40 3.20
CA ASP A 71 23.85 -5.68 3.63
C ASP A 71 23.41 -5.98 5.08
N CYS A 72 22.91 -7.17 5.31
CA CYS A 72 22.40 -7.59 6.61
C CYS A 72 23.01 -8.92 7.04
N ASP A 73 23.74 -8.94 8.16
CA ASP A 73 24.37 -10.14 8.70
C ASP A 73 23.35 -11.11 9.37
N GLU A 74 23.84 -12.25 9.88
CA GLU A 74 23.02 -13.28 10.51
C GLU A 74 22.25 -12.82 11.75
N ARG A 75 22.66 -11.74 12.37
CA ARG A 75 22.05 -11.13 13.55
C ARG A 75 21.18 -9.94 13.23
N TYR A 76 20.93 -9.68 11.93
CA TYR A 76 20.29 -8.45 11.42
C TYR A 76 21.04 -7.18 11.82
N TYR A 77 22.36 -7.30 12.03
CA TYR A 77 23.24 -6.15 12.16
C TYR A 77 23.72 -5.76 10.77
N TYR A 78 23.78 -4.47 10.56
CA TYR A 78 24.29 -3.87 9.35
C TYR A 78 25.80 -3.62 9.57
N PRO A 79 26.68 -4.39 8.92
CA PRO A 79 28.12 -4.16 9.04
C PRO A 79 28.50 -2.81 8.43
N SER A 80 29.48 -2.12 9.04
CA SER A 80 30.01 -0.87 8.50
C SER A 80 30.54 -1.09 7.08
N HIS A 81 30.40 -0.05 6.23
CA HIS A 81 30.88 -0.05 4.87
C HIS A 81 32.38 -0.40 4.78
N GLU A 82 32.67 -1.64 4.44
CA GLU A 82 33.95 -2.00 3.84
C GLU A 82 33.79 -2.09 2.33
N ALA A 83 34.82 -1.61 1.61
CA ALA A 83 34.81 -1.38 0.16
C ALA A 83 34.84 -2.65 -0.72
N THR A 84 34.32 -3.78 -0.26
CA THR A 84 34.23 -5.00 -1.04
C THR A 84 32.93 -5.07 -1.82
N PRO A 85 32.95 -5.49 -3.10
CA PRO A 85 31.72 -5.75 -3.84
C PRO A 85 30.86 -6.74 -3.05
N LYS A 86 29.63 -6.36 -2.76
CA LYS A 86 28.70 -7.19 -2.00
C LYS A 86 27.71 -7.83 -2.94
N ASN A 87 27.49 -9.10 -2.73
CA ASN A 87 26.55 -9.90 -3.49
C ASN A 87 25.25 -10.08 -2.70
N LEU A 88 24.13 -10.03 -3.40
CA LEU A 88 22.80 -10.15 -2.78
C LEU A 88 22.63 -11.50 -2.08
N THR A 89 22.22 -11.45 -0.83
CA THR A 89 21.79 -12.59 -0.03
C THR A 89 20.30 -12.50 0.30
N ALA A 90 19.72 -13.59 0.78
CA ALA A 90 18.31 -13.62 1.19
C ALA A 90 17.96 -12.64 2.31
N ARG A 91 18.94 -12.18 3.09
CA ARG A 91 18.76 -11.31 4.26
C ARG A 91 18.84 -9.83 3.93
N ASP A 92 19.52 -9.49 2.86
CA ASP A 92 19.73 -8.10 2.44
C ASP A 92 18.41 -7.39 2.16
N GLU A 93 18.44 -6.09 2.17
CA GLU A 93 17.26 -5.26 2.01
C GLU A 93 17.43 -4.31 0.83
N LEU A 94 16.55 -4.43 -0.18
CA LEU A 94 16.41 -3.44 -1.25
C LEU A 94 15.39 -2.39 -0.81
N LEU A 95 15.79 -1.12 -0.90
CA LEU A 95 15.00 0.02 -0.45
C LEU A 95 14.80 1.04 -1.58
N PHE A 96 13.62 1.68 -1.56
CA PHE A 96 13.26 2.84 -2.39
C PHE A 96 12.08 3.58 -1.75
N MET A 97 11.77 4.79 -2.25
CA MET A 97 10.64 5.55 -1.75
C MET A 97 9.35 5.16 -2.49
N ALA A 98 8.26 4.94 -1.75
CA ALA A 98 6.96 4.59 -2.33
C ALA A 98 6.45 5.65 -3.34
N ARG A 99 6.73 6.92 -3.09
CA ARG A 99 6.35 8.04 -3.97
C ARG A 99 7.02 8.02 -5.34
N ASP A 100 8.13 7.30 -5.48
CA ASP A 100 8.85 7.18 -6.75
C ASP A 100 8.24 6.11 -7.67
N ALA A 101 7.22 5.38 -7.20
CA ALA A 101 6.55 4.36 -7.98
C ALA A 101 5.78 4.95 -9.18
N GLY A 102 5.74 4.17 -10.25
CA GLY A 102 5.12 4.52 -11.52
C GLY A 102 3.89 3.69 -11.86
N ASP A 103 3.63 3.60 -13.14
CA ASP A 103 2.48 2.90 -13.71
C ASP A 103 2.78 1.42 -13.95
N PHE A 104 1.75 0.67 -14.28
CA PHE A 104 1.88 -0.71 -14.73
C PHE A 104 2.55 -0.77 -16.12
N ALA A 105 3.58 -1.60 -16.25
CA ALA A 105 4.17 -1.96 -17.52
C ALA A 105 3.79 -3.40 -17.88
N SER A 106 3.34 -3.61 -19.10
CA SER A 106 3.06 -4.95 -19.60
C SER A 106 4.35 -5.79 -19.63
N VAL A 107 4.21 -7.10 -19.70
CA VAL A 107 5.37 -8.03 -19.78
C VAL A 107 6.21 -7.80 -21.04
N ASN A 108 5.65 -7.19 -22.08
CA ASN A 108 6.33 -6.87 -23.32
C ASN A 108 7.11 -5.56 -23.25
N GLU A 109 6.75 -4.68 -22.33
CA GLU A 109 7.45 -3.42 -22.12
C GLU A 109 8.66 -3.66 -21.21
N TRP A 110 9.84 -3.50 -21.76
CA TRP A 110 11.11 -3.78 -21.12
C TRP A 110 12.05 -2.60 -21.20
N ILE A 111 12.96 -2.46 -20.24
CA ILE A 111 13.97 -1.39 -20.31
C ILE A 111 14.86 -1.56 -21.55
N PRO A 112 15.28 -0.45 -22.19
CA PRO A 112 16.05 -0.49 -23.44
C PRO A 112 17.56 -0.69 -23.24
N TYR A 113 17.96 -1.52 -22.25
CA TYR A 113 19.36 -1.77 -21.96
C TYR A 113 19.76 -3.17 -22.43
N PRO A 114 20.92 -3.33 -23.12
CA PRO A 114 21.47 -4.63 -23.49
C PRO A 114 21.62 -5.55 -22.26
N GLY A 115 21.31 -6.82 -22.43
CA GLY A 115 21.40 -7.80 -21.34
C GLY A 115 20.33 -7.72 -20.26
N SER A 116 19.43 -6.73 -20.32
CA SER A 116 18.35 -6.61 -19.32
C SER A 116 17.35 -7.77 -19.35
N ARG A 117 17.34 -8.56 -20.43
CA ARG A 117 16.51 -9.75 -20.61
C ARG A 117 17.22 -11.06 -20.29
N ASP A 118 18.49 -11.01 -19.92
CA ASP A 118 19.27 -12.22 -19.62
C ASP A 118 18.88 -12.83 -18.26
N MET A 119 18.26 -12.01 -17.41
CA MET A 119 17.70 -12.44 -16.13
C MET A 119 16.24 -11.95 -15.99
N PRO A 120 15.40 -12.66 -15.21
CA PRO A 120 14.03 -12.20 -14.96
C PRO A 120 14.05 -10.83 -14.29
N ARG A 121 13.02 -10.01 -14.55
CA ARG A 121 12.75 -8.81 -13.76
C ARG A 121 11.81 -9.13 -12.62
N TYR A 122 11.82 -8.32 -11.58
CA TYR A 122 10.84 -8.39 -10.51
C TYR A 122 9.88 -7.21 -10.61
N GLN A 123 8.61 -7.51 -10.79
CA GLN A 123 7.53 -6.52 -10.64
C GLN A 123 7.18 -6.37 -9.17
N ILE A 124 7.22 -5.15 -8.70
CA ILE A 124 6.90 -4.77 -7.32
C ILE A 124 5.59 -3.97 -7.36
N GLU A 125 4.51 -4.59 -6.93
CA GLU A 125 3.20 -3.97 -6.83
C GLU A 125 3.01 -3.41 -5.42
N LEU A 126 2.72 -2.14 -5.34
CA LEU A 126 2.39 -1.42 -4.11
C LEU A 126 0.89 -1.13 -4.11
N THR A 127 0.17 -1.60 -3.09
CA THR A 127 -1.27 -1.34 -2.94
C THR A 127 -1.51 -0.63 -1.61
N ASP A 128 -2.20 0.49 -1.64
CA ASP A 128 -2.59 1.23 -0.43
C ASP A 128 -3.89 0.68 0.19
N SER A 129 -4.28 1.25 1.33
CA SER A 129 -5.47 0.83 2.08
C SER A 129 -6.81 1.08 1.37
N ILE A 130 -6.83 1.88 0.30
CA ILE A 130 -8.02 2.14 -0.52
C ILE A 130 -7.98 1.41 -1.87
N GLY A 131 -6.97 0.55 -2.08
CA GLY A 131 -6.84 -0.29 -3.26
C GLY A 131 -6.17 0.39 -4.45
N GLN A 132 -5.61 1.59 -4.31
CA GLN A 132 -4.78 2.20 -5.37
C GLN A 132 -3.50 1.41 -5.53
N ARG A 133 -3.07 1.24 -6.77
CA ARG A 133 -1.87 0.48 -7.12
C ARG A 133 -0.85 1.35 -7.83
N ARG A 134 0.42 1.10 -7.53
CA ARG A 134 1.58 1.61 -8.24
C ARG A 134 2.61 0.50 -8.39
N TYR A 135 3.53 0.67 -9.33
CA TYR A 135 4.45 -0.38 -9.71
C TYR A 135 5.87 0.13 -9.81
N LEU A 136 6.78 -0.77 -9.47
CA LEU A 136 8.21 -0.62 -9.67
C LEU A 136 8.75 -1.93 -10.22
N TYR A 137 9.93 -1.86 -10.80
CA TYR A 137 10.53 -3.01 -11.46
C TYR A 137 12.01 -3.07 -11.11
N ALA A 138 12.43 -4.16 -10.46
CA ALA A 138 13.85 -4.41 -10.24
C ALA A 138 14.41 -5.23 -11.42
N TYR A 139 15.54 -4.79 -11.92
CA TYR A 139 16.27 -5.42 -13.03
C TYR A 139 17.70 -5.71 -12.61
N PHE A 140 18.25 -6.79 -13.12
CA PHE A 140 19.68 -7.01 -13.16
C PHE A 140 20.23 -6.39 -14.46
N VAL A 141 21.12 -5.42 -14.33
CA VAL A 141 21.69 -4.66 -15.45
C VAL A 141 23.20 -4.71 -15.35
N PRO A 142 23.86 -5.68 -16.01
CA PRO A 142 25.31 -5.88 -15.90
C PRO A 142 26.13 -4.80 -16.62
N ASP A 143 25.48 -3.85 -17.29
CA ASP A 143 26.14 -2.76 -18.00
C ASP A 143 26.55 -1.65 -17.02
N ALA A 144 27.85 -1.42 -16.90
CA ALA A 144 28.41 -0.35 -16.08
C ALA A 144 28.11 1.07 -16.62
N GLY A 145 27.59 1.19 -17.86
CA GLY A 145 27.22 2.47 -18.47
C GLY A 145 25.84 2.99 -18.06
N VAL A 146 25.05 2.21 -17.31
CA VAL A 146 23.77 2.67 -16.79
C VAL A 146 24.00 3.53 -15.56
N GLU A 147 23.88 4.85 -15.75
CA GLU A 147 23.99 5.81 -14.66
C GLU A 147 22.90 5.59 -13.62
N GLU A 148 23.28 5.63 -12.35
CA GLU A 148 22.32 5.62 -11.25
C GLU A 148 21.58 6.96 -11.17
N ASP A 149 20.37 6.94 -10.62
CA ASP A 149 19.71 8.19 -10.25
C ASP A 149 20.62 8.95 -9.26
N PRO A 150 21.02 10.19 -9.56
CA PRO A 150 21.94 10.95 -8.73
C PRO A 150 21.30 11.45 -7.42
N THR A 151 20.00 11.23 -7.22
CA THR A 151 19.31 11.70 -6.03
C THR A 151 19.81 10.95 -4.80
N ASP A 152 20.36 11.70 -3.89
CA ASP A 152 20.80 11.26 -2.58
C ASP A 152 19.89 11.94 -1.54
N TYR A 153 18.96 11.16 -0.99
CA TYR A 153 18.00 11.68 -0.01
C TYR A 153 18.62 11.81 1.37
N MET A 154 19.66 11.03 1.69
CA MET A 154 20.22 10.90 3.02
C MET A 154 21.74 10.94 2.99
N ARG A 155 22.35 11.67 3.92
CA ARG A 155 23.80 11.74 4.08
C ARG A 155 24.19 11.85 5.53
N TYR A 156 25.26 11.15 5.91
CA TYR A 156 25.88 11.31 7.22
C TYR A 156 27.04 12.30 7.17
N ARG A 157 27.09 13.15 8.18
CA ARG A 157 28.24 14.04 8.42
C ARG A 157 28.80 13.74 9.81
N PRO A 158 29.97 13.08 9.90
CA PRO A 158 30.65 12.89 11.18
C PRO A 158 31.14 14.22 11.76
N VAL A 159 31.55 14.17 13.02
CA VAL A 159 32.20 15.33 13.68
C VAL A 159 33.45 15.72 12.91
N VAL A 160 33.52 16.99 12.47
CA VAL A 160 34.70 17.58 11.82
C VAL A 160 34.93 18.95 12.42
N GLY A 161 36.03 19.10 13.19
CA GLY A 161 36.32 20.34 13.91
C GLY A 161 35.20 20.70 14.91
N SER A 162 34.58 21.87 14.73
CA SER A 162 33.43 22.32 15.55
C SER A 162 32.07 21.89 14.99
N ALA A 163 32.03 21.26 13.80
CA ALA A 163 30.79 20.83 13.20
C ALA A 163 30.25 19.57 13.92
N PRO A 164 28.97 19.58 14.33
CA PRO A 164 28.39 18.46 15.05
C PRO A 164 28.18 17.24 14.16
N ASP A 165 28.15 16.09 14.78
CA ASP A 165 27.65 14.84 14.21
C ASP A 165 26.21 15.03 13.72
N SER A 166 25.93 14.76 12.44
CA SER A 166 24.63 15.08 11.86
C SER A 166 24.15 14.04 10.84
N VAL A 167 22.85 13.83 10.84
CA VAL A 167 22.11 13.20 9.76
C VAL A 167 21.49 14.31 8.90
N ILE A 168 21.83 14.32 7.64
CA ILE A 168 21.37 15.31 6.68
C ILE A 168 20.45 14.59 5.69
N SER A 169 19.16 14.90 5.77
CA SER A 169 18.19 14.56 4.74
C SER A 169 18.02 15.74 3.80
N LYS A 170 17.51 15.49 2.60
CA LYS A 170 16.98 16.54 1.73
C LYS A 170 15.91 17.39 2.46
N TYR A 171 15.17 16.80 3.41
CA TYR A 171 13.98 17.38 4.02
C TYR A 171 14.22 17.88 5.47
N TYR A 172 15.29 17.45 6.12
CA TYR A 172 15.66 17.91 7.47
C TYR A 172 17.15 17.74 7.75
N ILE A 173 17.63 18.46 8.74
CA ILE A 173 18.97 18.26 9.31
C ILE A 173 18.79 18.00 10.80
N LEU A 174 19.29 16.86 11.27
CA LEU A 174 19.29 16.47 12.67
C LEU A 174 20.72 16.34 13.18
N SER A 175 21.04 17.02 14.27
CA SER A 175 22.37 16.99 14.86
C SER A 175 22.37 16.38 16.26
N TYR A 176 23.49 15.77 16.61
CA TYR A 176 23.71 15.11 17.89
C TYR A 176 24.64 15.93 18.77
N ASN A 177 24.38 15.90 20.07
CA ASN A 177 25.35 16.34 21.06
C ASN A 177 26.51 15.32 21.19
N PRO A 178 27.61 15.65 21.90
CA PRO A 178 28.72 14.72 22.10
C PRO A 178 28.32 13.41 22.79
N GLU A 179 27.23 13.42 23.54
CA GLU A 179 26.72 12.26 24.27
C GLU A 179 25.85 11.33 23.39
N GLY A 180 25.62 11.71 22.12
CA GLY A 180 24.87 10.90 21.16
C GLY A 180 23.35 11.10 21.19
N LEU A 181 22.86 12.15 21.81
CA LEU A 181 21.43 12.48 21.86
C LEU A 181 21.08 13.63 20.88
N TRP A 182 19.85 13.68 20.44
CA TRP A 182 19.34 14.74 19.58
C TRP A 182 19.34 16.08 20.34
N TYR A 183 19.90 17.12 19.71
CA TYR A 183 19.89 18.46 20.28
C TYR A 183 19.54 19.55 19.27
N SER A 184 19.46 19.25 17.98
CA SER A 184 19.13 20.23 16.95
C SER A 184 18.39 19.56 15.81
N ILE A 185 17.27 20.17 15.41
CA ILE A 185 16.53 19.80 14.20
C ILE A 185 16.17 21.07 13.45
N SER A 186 16.50 21.13 12.17
CA SER A 186 16.09 22.20 11.27
C SER A 186 15.49 21.66 9.98
N ILE A 187 14.56 22.42 9.40
CA ILE A 187 13.92 22.10 8.13
C ILE A 187 14.39 23.14 7.10
N PRO A 188 14.93 22.72 5.94
CA PRO A 188 15.36 23.63 4.89
C PRO A 188 14.25 24.55 4.38
N ILE A 189 14.61 25.79 3.98
CA ILE A 189 13.66 26.75 3.38
C ILE A 189 12.98 26.14 2.15
N ALA A 190 13.73 25.40 1.32
CA ALA A 190 13.19 24.73 0.13
C ALA A 190 12.07 23.72 0.45
N GLU A 191 12.02 23.21 1.68
CA GLU A 191 11.05 22.24 2.18
C GLU A 191 10.05 22.89 3.16
N ASN A 192 9.77 24.15 2.97
CA ASN A 192 8.88 24.96 3.79
C ASN A 192 9.32 25.09 5.26
N GLY A 193 10.62 25.09 5.51
CA GLY A 193 11.25 25.42 6.79
C GLY A 193 11.77 26.85 6.85
N ASN A 194 12.70 27.13 7.78
CA ASN A 194 13.39 28.41 7.89
C ASN A 194 14.89 28.27 8.19
N ASP A 195 15.45 27.06 8.01
CA ASP A 195 16.83 26.67 8.31
C ASP A 195 17.27 26.87 9.77
N GLN A 196 16.35 27.23 10.66
CA GLN A 196 16.67 27.44 12.07
C GLN A 196 16.37 26.19 12.89
N ASN A 197 17.17 25.98 13.93
CA ASN A 197 16.88 24.95 14.91
C ASN A 197 15.60 25.30 15.69
N PHE A 198 14.61 24.39 15.64
CA PHE A 198 13.36 24.52 16.41
C PHE A 198 13.26 23.50 17.56
N PHE A 199 14.23 22.61 17.69
CA PHE A 199 14.26 21.52 18.65
C PHE A 199 15.29 21.80 19.73
N ASP A 200 14.96 21.54 20.99
CA ASP A 200 15.91 21.67 22.09
C ASP A 200 16.55 20.32 22.43
N ARG A 201 15.74 19.34 22.83
CA ARG A 201 16.26 18.01 23.17
C ARG A 201 15.22 16.90 23.19
N LEU A 202 15.70 15.68 23.07
CA LEU A 202 14.96 14.47 23.41
C LEU A 202 15.18 14.19 24.90
N LYS A 203 14.11 14.24 25.69
CA LYS A 203 14.16 14.01 27.14
C LYS A 203 13.84 12.55 27.46
N ILE A 204 14.72 11.94 28.25
CA ILE A 204 14.51 10.62 28.84
C ILE A 204 14.56 10.81 30.34
N ARG A 205 13.46 10.58 31.01
CA ARG A 205 13.34 10.72 32.47
C ARG A 205 12.90 9.42 33.08
N MET A 206 13.63 8.96 34.10
CA MET A 206 13.26 7.78 34.87
C MET A 206 13.46 8.05 36.34
N GLN A 207 12.39 7.97 37.12
CA GLN A 207 12.47 7.99 38.59
C GLN A 207 12.40 6.55 39.07
N ALA A 208 13.41 6.11 39.82
CA ALA A 208 13.54 4.71 40.19
C ALA A 208 14.25 4.48 41.52
N ASP A 209 13.86 3.40 42.18
CA ASP A 209 14.62 2.81 43.29
C ASP A 209 15.71 1.90 42.74
N ILE A 210 16.95 2.19 43.09
CA ILE A 210 18.13 1.52 42.54
C ILE A 210 18.99 0.95 43.66
N SER A 211 19.53 -0.23 43.47
CA SER A 211 20.56 -0.78 44.33
C SER A 211 21.80 -1.19 43.53
N ALA A 212 22.97 -0.95 44.11
CA ALA A 212 24.24 -1.41 43.56
C ALA A 212 25.15 -1.88 44.71
N TYR A 213 25.78 -3.04 44.57
CA TYR A 213 26.71 -3.62 45.57
C TYR A 213 26.15 -3.67 47.00
N GLY A 214 24.86 -3.91 47.17
CA GLY A 214 24.19 -3.94 48.46
C GLY A 214 23.74 -2.58 49.00
N PHE A 215 24.14 -1.46 48.37
CA PHE A 215 23.64 -0.12 48.70
C PHE A 215 22.37 0.15 47.92
N SER A 216 21.38 0.73 48.57
CA SER A 216 20.11 1.13 47.91
C SER A 216 19.85 2.60 48.10
N THR A 217 19.40 3.23 47.05
CA THR A 217 18.87 4.59 47.09
C THR A 217 17.47 4.61 46.51
N LYS A 218 16.62 5.45 47.10
CA LYS A 218 15.23 5.65 46.63
C LYS A 218 15.11 6.94 45.85
N ASP A 219 14.06 6.99 45.02
CA ASP A 219 13.68 8.20 44.27
C ASP A 219 14.81 8.80 43.41
N ASN A 220 15.62 7.97 42.78
CA ASN A 220 16.65 8.47 41.88
C ASN A 220 16.03 8.97 40.60
N LEU A 221 16.21 10.24 40.29
CA LEU A 221 15.86 10.79 39.00
C LEU A 221 17.05 10.64 38.04
N LEU A 222 16.87 9.79 37.04
CA LEU A 222 17.78 9.69 35.88
C LEU A 222 17.24 10.55 34.75
N THR A 223 18.12 11.35 34.18
CA THR A 223 17.83 12.23 33.05
C THR A 223 18.62 11.76 31.82
N GLU A 224 18.42 12.41 30.67
CA GLU A 224 19.22 12.15 29.48
C GLU A 224 20.72 12.31 29.73
N ASP A 225 21.13 13.11 30.71
CA ASP A 225 22.54 13.27 31.09
C ASP A 225 23.15 12.04 31.74
N ASN A 226 22.31 11.11 32.21
CA ASN A 226 22.75 9.83 32.73
C ASN A 226 22.97 8.80 31.62
N PHE A 227 22.44 9.03 30.42
CA PHE A 227 22.62 8.15 29.28
C PHE A 227 23.78 8.66 28.43
N LYS A 228 24.83 7.86 28.34
CA LYS A 228 26.07 8.22 27.67
C LYS A 228 26.36 7.26 26.54
N LYS A 229 26.86 7.79 25.43
CA LYS A 229 27.42 7.01 24.36
C LYS A 229 28.66 6.27 24.85
N ASN A 230 28.72 4.96 24.58
CA ASN A 230 29.86 4.12 24.87
C ASN A 230 30.58 3.75 23.57
N GLY A 231 31.82 4.21 23.43
CA GLY A 231 32.61 3.98 22.22
C GLY A 231 32.21 4.83 21.01
N GLU A 232 32.62 4.40 19.84
CA GLU A 232 32.34 5.09 18.57
C GLU A 232 30.99 4.67 17.98
N SER A 233 30.35 5.61 17.28
CA SER A 233 29.17 5.29 16.49
C SER A 233 29.57 4.58 15.22
N ARG A 234 28.81 3.53 14.87
CA ARG A 234 28.87 2.92 13.55
C ARG A 234 27.71 3.47 12.72
N TYR A 235 27.91 3.60 11.43
CA TYR A 235 26.86 4.08 10.54
C TYR A 235 26.93 3.42 9.17
N ILE A 236 25.79 3.32 8.52
CA ILE A 236 25.64 3.03 7.10
C ILE A 236 25.03 4.25 6.48
N ASP A 237 25.75 4.85 5.54
CA ASP A 237 25.32 6.03 4.81
C ASP A 237 24.79 5.59 3.45
N GLY A 238 23.48 5.62 3.29
CA GLY A 238 22.80 5.18 2.07
C GLY A 238 21.80 6.21 1.56
N LYS A 239 21.50 6.14 0.26
CA LYS A 239 20.66 7.13 -0.44
C LYS A 239 19.24 7.25 0.11
N ILE A 240 18.66 6.17 0.65
CA ILE A 240 17.27 6.09 1.11
C ILE A 240 17.18 5.94 2.62
N ARG A 241 18.11 5.21 3.21
CA ARG A 241 18.15 4.98 4.65
C ARG A 241 19.56 5.15 5.18
N LEU A 242 19.66 5.90 6.25
CA LEU A 242 20.86 5.97 7.06
C LEU A 242 20.61 5.20 8.36
N ILE A 243 21.51 4.31 8.72
CA ILE A 243 21.46 3.57 9.98
C ILE A 243 22.60 4.03 10.84
N LYS A 244 22.29 4.39 12.08
CA LYS A 244 23.29 4.77 13.06
C LYS A 244 23.15 3.88 14.29
N THR A 245 24.26 3.30 14.72
CA THR A 245 24.30 2.38 15.85
C THR A 245 25.40 2.78 16.79
N TRP A 246 25.11 2.76 18.08
CA TRP A 246 26.11 2.87 19.14
C TRP A 246 25.65 2.14 20.40
N GLU A 247 26.59 1.80 21.23
CA GLU A 247 26.26 1.30 22.56
C GLU A 247 25.88 2.46 23.46
N LEU A 248 24.80 2.28 24.20
CA LEU A 248 24.37 3.21 25.22
C LEU A 248 24.74 2.63 26.60
N LYS A 249 25.24 3.47 27.49
CA LYS A 249 25.42 3.13 28.90
C LYS A 249 24.68 4.10 29.79
N VAL A 250 24.13 3.58 30.88
CA VAL A 250 23.55 4.42 31.92
C VAL A 250 24.60 4.64 33.02
N ARG A 251 24.75 5.89 33.42
CA ARG A 251 25.63 6.30 34.52
C ARG A 251 24.78 6.66 35.72
N ILE A 252 24.97 5.95 36.84
CA ILE A 252 24.24 6.13 38.07
C ILE A 252 25.22 6.50 39.17
N THR A 253 24.97 7.61 39.86
CA THR A 253 25.74 7.99 41.02
C THR A 253 24.94 7.72 42.29
N ILE A 254 25.39 6.78 43.10
CA ILE A 254 24.80 6.46 44.39
C ILE A 254 25.56 7.24 45.46
N LYS A 255 24.83 8.06 46.20
CA LYS A 255 25.35 8.83 47.33
C LYS A 255 24.62 8.40 48.59
N THR A 256 25.36 7.93 49.59
CA THR A 256 24.89 7.68 50.95
C THR A 256 25.73 8.47 51.93
N THR A 257 25.38 8.45 53.19
CA THR A 257 26.16 9.16 54.23
C THR A 257 27.62 8.70 54.30
N TYR A 258 27.89 7.44 53.91
CA TYR A 258 29.21 6.79 54.04
C TYR A 258 29.84 6.39 52.69
N PHE A 259 29.12 6.52 51.59
CA PHE A 259 29.60 6.07 50.31
C PHE A 259 29.11 6.98 49.18
N SER A 260 30.01 7.34 48.26
CA SER A 260 29.66 7.95 47.00
C SER A 260 30.40 7.26 45.88
N GLY A 261 29.68 6.64 44.98
CA GLY A 261 30.25 5.92 43.84
C GLY A 261 29.43 6.13 42.57
N THR A 262 30.11 6.24 41.45
CA THR A 262 29.49 6.29 40.14
C THR A 262 29.66 4.96 39.43
N PHE A 263 28.57 4.41 38.95
CA PHE A 263 28.50 3.13 38.29
C PHE A 263 28.04 3.34 36.85
N GLU A 264 28.64 2.64 35.92
CA GLU A 264 28.27 2.65 34.50
C GLU A 264 27.85 1.25 34.08
N GLN A 265 26.72 1.17 33.43
CA GLN A 265 26.19 -0.10 32.93
C GLN A 265 25.84 0.02 31.47
N PRO A 266 26.41 -0.82 30.58
CA PRO A 266 25.98 -0.93 29.20
C PRO A 266 24.51 -1.34 29.10
N ILE A 267 23.80 -0.68 28.18
CA ILE A 267 22.47 -1.07 27.74
C ILE A 267 22.63 -1.69 26.34
N SER A 268 21.60 -2.35 25.85
CA SER A 268 21.58 -2.88 24.49
C SER A 268 21.95 -1.82 23.46
N PRO A 269 22.60 -2.19 22.34
CA PRO A 269 22.90 -1.25 21.28
C PRO A 269 21.65 -0.52 20.83
N LEU A 270 21.74 0.79 20.67
CA LEU A 270 20.70 1.61 20.11
C LEU A 270 20.88 1.66 18.59
N VAL A 271 19.87 1.24 17.87
CA VAL A 271 19.84 1.27 16.40
C VAL A 271 18.80 2.27 15.95
N LEU A 272 19.23 3.34 15.31
CA LEU A 272 18.37 4.37 14.76
C LEU A 272 18.39 4.29 13.24
N LYS A 273 17.19 4.23 12.65
CA LYS A 273 17.01 4.20 11.19
C LYS A 273 16.40 5.51 10.75
N TYR A 274 17.12 6.23 9.92
CA TYR A 274 16.72 7.52 9.37
C TYR A 274 16.32 7.36 7.92
N TYR A 275 15.20 7.94 7.56
CA TYR A 275 14.62 7.97 6.22
C TYR A 275 14.43 9.42 5.78
N PRO A 276 14.13 9.69 4.51
CA PRO A 276 14.05 11.07 4.01
C PRO A 276 13.15 12.00 4.81
N TYR A 277 12.08 11.51 5.40
CA TYR A 277 11.09 12.32 6.11
C TYR A 277 10.95 12.00 7.59
N TYR A 278 11.50 10.87 8.04
CA TYR A 278 11.27 10.39 9.39
C TYR A 278 12.42 9.56 9.93
N ASN A 279 12.40 9.36 11.22
CA ASN A 279 13.25 8.41 11.93
C ASN A 279 12.39 7.31 12.56
N GLU A 280 12.85 6.08 12.50
CA GLU A 280 12.32 4.98 13.31
C GLU A 280 13.21 4.82 14.54
N PHE A 281 12.59 5.02 15.68
CA PHE A 281 13.20 4.90 16.98
C PHE A 281 12.58 3.72 17.71
N SER A 282 13.40 2.72 17.99
CA SER A 282 13.03 1.60 18.86
C SER A 282 13.96 1.57 20.05
N PHE A 283 13.39 1.70 21.23
CA PHE A 283 14.14 1.70 22.47
C PHE A 283 13.79 0.47 23.28
N PRO A 284 14.68 -0.53 23.34
CA PRO A 284 14.49 -1.68 24.20
C PRO A 284 14.84 -1.29 25.64
N LEU A 285 13.82 -1.11 26.46
CA LEU A 285 14.00 -0.96 27.90
C LEU A 285 13.92 -2.33 28.57
N PRO A 286 14.95 -2.78 29.28
CA PRO A 286 14.83 -4.00 30.07
C PRO A 286 13.86 -3.77 31.23
N THR A 287 12.87 -4.64 31.40
CA THR A 287 11.92 -4.61 32.52
C THR A 287 12.51 -5.16 33.81
N SER A 288 13.60 -5.89 33.71
CA SER A 288 14.43 -6.31 34.86
C SER A 288 15.87 -6.04 34.49
N TYR A 289 16.53 -5.29 35.31
CA TYR A 289 17.96 -5.10 35.20
C TYR A 289 18.64 -5.81 36.38
N SER A 290 19.18 -6.96 36.12
CA SER A 290 20.06 -7.69 37.04
C SER A 290 21.45 -7.83 36.41
N GLY A 291 22.14 -6.70 36.24
CA GLY A 291 23.58 -6.74 36.07
C GLY A 291 24.20 -7.11 37.43
N ASP A 292 25.37 -7.73 37.43
CA ASP A 292 26.06 -8.10 38.64
C ASP A 292 26.26 -6.94 39.62
N GLN A 293 26.10 -5.71 39.16
CA GLN A 293 26.41 -4.49 39.87
C GLN A 293 25.22 -3.59 40.19
N ILE A 294 24.19 -3.52 39.32
CA ILE A 294 23.06 -2.58 39.46
C ILE A 294 21.74 -3.35 39.34
N LYS A 295 20.82 -3.13 40.27
CA LYS A 295 19.44 -3.62 40.21
C LYS A 295 18.45 -2.44 40.30
N VAL A 296 17.54 -2.34 39.37
CA VAL A 296 16.37 -1.48 39.46
C VAL A 296 15.27 -2.25 40.19
N LYS A 297 14.87 -1.76 41.35
CA LYS A 297 13.86 -2.40 42.21
C LYS A 297 12.45 -1.99 41.86
N GLN A 298 12.28 -0.73 41.54
CA GLN A 298 11.01 -0.10 41.17
C GLN A 298 11.29 1.07 40.28
N VAL A 299 10.47 1.27 39.27
CA VAL A 299 10.43 2.47 38.43
C VAL A 299 9.13 3.20 38.76
N ASP A 300 9.21 4.36 39.40
CA ASP A 300 8.03 5.13 39.77
C ASP A 300 7.48 5.95 38.61
N MET A 301 8.36 6.34 37.68
CA MET A 301 8.01 7.08 36.47
C MET A 301 9.05 6.81 35.38
N LEU A 302 8.54 6.60 34.16
CA LEU A 302 9.35 6.60 32.94
C LEU A 302 8.70 7.54 31.94
N ARG A 303 9.47 8.51 31.42
CA ARG A 303 9.02 9.49 30.44
C ARG A 303 9.98 9.54 29.26
N LEU A 304 9.41 9.61 28.07
CA LEU A 304 10.10 9.93 26.81
C LEU A 304 9.34 11.08 26.16
N SER A 305 9.99 12.23 26.00
CA SER A 305 9.37 13.42 25.45
C SER A 305 10.33 14.24 24.61
N THR A 306 9.78 15.14 23.81
CA THR A 306 10.51 16.06 22.94
C THR A 306 10.22 17.49 23.37
N ASP A 307 11.27 18.26 23.59
CA ASP A 307 11.21 19.67 23.97
C ASP A 307 11.68 20.56 22.82
N LEU A 308 11.10 21.76 22.75
CA LEU A 308 11.31 22.67 21.63
C LEU A 308 12.09 23.90 22.06
N GLN A 309 12.67 24.62 21.10
CA GLN A 309 13.41 25.84 21.34
C GLN A 309 12.48 27.02 21.69
N PRO A 310 12.77 27.79 22.74
CA PRO A 310 11.92 28.91 23.21
C PRO A 310 11.80 30.07 22.23
N LYS A 311 12.58 30.12 21.18
CA LYS A 311 12.65 31.25 20.23
C LYS A 311 11.89 31.03 18.93
N THR A 312 11.32 29.86 18.74
CA THR A 312 10.54 29.60 17.54
C THR A 312 9.12 30.11 17.73
N ALA A 313 8.77 31.15 17.00
CA ALA A 313 7.47 31.81 17.12
C ALA A 313 6.29 30.87 16.82
N VAL A 314 5.20 31.04 17.57
CA VAL A 314 3.89 30.39 17.43
C VAL A 314 4.00 28.88 17.26
N LEU A 315 4.04 28.21 18.39
CA LEU A 315 3.97 26.75 18.46
C LEU A 315 2.59 26.34 18.94
N ARG A 316 2.07 25.29 18.35
CA ARG A 316 0.87 24.61 18.81
C ARG A 316 1.13 23.12 18.97
N MET A 317 0.63 22.54 20.04
CA MET A 317 0.59 21.12 20.27
C MET A 317 -0.80 20.57 19.96
N TYR A 318 -0.84 19.47 19.21
CA TYR A 318 -2.04 18.71 18.93
C TYR A 318 -1.79 17.24 19.30
N ALA A 319 -2.82 16.57 19.78
CA ALA A 319 -2.78 15.13 20.02
C ALA A 319 -4.10 14.48 19.62
N ASN A 320 -4.04 13.26 19.10
CA ASN A 320 -5.26 12.59 18.60
C ASN A 320 -6.32 12.34 19.67
N ASN A 321 -5.93 12.23 20.92
CA ASN A 321 -6.82 12.04 22.05
C ASN A 321 -7.36 13.35 22.65
N ASP A 322 -6.87 14.50 22.19
CA ASP A 322 -7.19 15.83 22.72
C ASP A 322 -7.91 16.75 21.73
N LEU A 323 -7.97 16.41 20.44
CA LEU A 323 -8.59 17.25 19.39
C LEU A 323 -10.06 17.56 19.63
N TRP A 324 -10.79 16.74 20.36
CA TRP A 324 -12.20 16.98 20.69
C TRP A 324 -12.35 18.12 21.71
N GLN A 325 -11.35 18.32 22.56
CA GLN A 325 -11.29 19.38 23.56
C GLN A 325 -10.61 20.62 23.01
N HIS A 326 -9.50 20.44 22.29
CA HIS A 326 -8.71 21.52 21.70
C HIS A 326 -8.57 21.29 20.17
N PRO A 327 -9.62 21.58 19.37
CA PRO A 327 -9.60 21.36 17.93
C PRO A 327 -8.55 22.23 17.21
N ASP A 328 -8.26 23.42 17.76
CA ASP A 328 -7.25 24.34 17.25
C ASP A 328 -5.84 24.11 17.86
N GLY A 329 -5.72 23.04 18.66
CA GLY A 329 -4.51 22.72 19.41
C GLY A 329 -4.27 23.63 20.59
N VAL A 330 -3.35 23.22 21.47
CA VAL A 330 -2.93 23.94 22.64
C VAL A 330 -1.79 24.89 22.26
N ALA A 331 -1.85 26.15 22.69
CA ALA A 331 -0.77 27.10 22.44
C ALA A 331 0.45 26.74 23.30
N VAL A 332 1.65 26.87 22.72
CA VAL A 332 2.90 26.77 23.46
C VAL A 332 3.33 28.20 23.80
N ASP A 333 2.88 28.68 24.95
CA ASP A 333 2.99 30.11 25.37
C ASP A 333 3.50 30.32 26.80
N ARG A 334 4.06 29.27 27.40
CA ARG A 334 4.56 29.20 28.76
C ARG A 334 3.47 29.05 29.82
N VAL A 335 2.26 28.78 29.40
CA VAL A 335 1.14 28.44 30.27
C VAL A 335 0.81 26.96 30.09
N ASN A 336 0.79 26.24 31.19
CA ASN A 336 0.55 24.80 31.14
C ASN A 336 -0.96 24.51 31.06
N ASP A 337 -1.45 24.26 29.85
CA ASP A 337 -2.83 23.91 29.61
C ASP A 337 -3.13 22.46 30.01
N ALA A 338 -4.38 22.22 30.41
CA ALA A 338 -4.85 20.88 30.71
C ALA A 338 -5.19 20.14 29.42
N VAL A 339 -4.45 19.10 29.09
CA VAL A 339 -4.67 18.23 27.93
C VAL A 339 -5.22 16.86 28.35
N SER A 340 -5.95 16.22 27.44
CA SER A 340 -6.41 14.84 27.63
C SER A 340 -5.21 13.88 27.64
N THR A 341 -5.01 13.19 28.74
CA THR A 341 -3.83 12.30 28.91
C THR A 341 -4.08 10.86 28.48
N ASN A 342 -5.34 10.44 28.30
CA ASN A 342 -5.71 9.06 27.98
C ASN A 342 -5.37 8.71 26.53
N LEU A 343 -4.47 7.76 26.33
CA LEU A 343 -4.09 7.24 25.01
C LEU A 343 -4.90 6.00 24.63
N ASN A 344 -5.13 5.79 23.35
CA ASN A 344 -5.82 4.61 22.85
C ASN A 344 -4.84 3.45 22.67
N MET A 345 -4.90 2.46 23.57
CA MET A 345 -3.99 1.30 23.53
C MET A 345 -4.30 0.32 22.39
N ALA A 346 -5.48 0.41 21.78
CA ALA A 346 -5.86 -0.45 20.64
C ALA A 346 -5.52 0.16 19.27
N ALA A 347 -4.93 1.36 19.24
CA ALA A 347 -4.67 2.08 18.00
C ALA A 347 -3.33 2.82 18.03
N TRP A 348 -2.89 3.24 16.87
CA TRP A 348 -1.77 4.15 16.74
C TRP A 348 -2.14 5.52 17.28
N ASN A 349 -1.33 6.05 18.19
CA ASN A 349 -1.43 7.40 18.74
C ASN A 349 -0.48 8.33 18.01
N TRP A 350 -0.81 9.62 18.02
CA TRP A 350 0.07 10.64 17.49
C TRP A 350 -0.07 11.95 18.27
N TRP A 351 1.01 12.72 18.28
CA TRP A 351 1.01 14.11 18.70
C TRP A 351 1.92 14.93 17.80
N LEU A 352 1.53 16.15 17.57
CA LEU A 352 2.15 17.09 16.64
C LEU A 352 2.54 18.37 17.37
N GLN A 353 3.79 18.72 17.30
CA GLN A 353 4.33 20.00 17.71
C GLN A 353 4.55 20.84 16.44
N ALA A 354 3.62 21.78 16.13
CA ALA A 354 3.62 22.55 14.89
C ALA A 354 4.08 23.98 15.12
N GLY A 355 5.03 24.44 14.33
CA GLY A 355 5.60 25.78 14.50
C GLY A 355 6.13 26.43 13.23
N SER A 356 6.53 27.69 13.35
CA SER A 356 7.04 28.50 12.24
C SER A 356 8.47 28.14 11.81
N GLY A 357 9.20 27.36 12.58
CA GLY A 357 10.53 26.83 12.23
C GLY A 357 10.47 25.50 11.51
N GLY A 358 9.49 24.71 11.85
CA GLY A 358 9.26 23.34 11.40
C GLY A 358 8.22 22.69 12.29
N SER A 359 7.89 21.44 12.00
CA SER A 359 6.94 20.65 12.76
C SER A 359 7.51 19.26 13.05
N LEU A 360 7.26 18.77 14.25
CA LEU A 360 7.63 17.42 14.68
C LEU A 360 6.35 16.62 14.96
N LEU A 361 6.10 15.60 14.14
CA LEU A 361 5.00 14.66 14.37
C LEU A 361 5.57 13.35 14.91
N THR A 362 5.10 12.94 16.07
CA THR A 362 5.41 11.64 16.65
C THR A 362 4.22 10.71 16.48
N VAL A 363 4.47 9.51 15.95
CA VAL A 363 3.47 8.44 15.79
C VAL A 363 3.97 7.21 16.53
N GLY A 364 3.17 6.66 17.43
CA GLY A 364 3.55 5.50 18.22
C GLY A 364 2.43 4.47 18.41
N TYR A 365 2.78 3.19 18.32
CA TYR A 365 1.95 2.09 18.80
C TYR A 365 2.44 1.72 20.19
N LEU A 366 1.61 2.02 21.18
CA LEU A 366 1.99 1.93 22.58
C LEU A 366 1.31 0.72 23.22
N GLN A 367 2.04 0.04 24.05
CA GLN A 367 1.53 -1.11 24.79
C GLN A 367 1.68 -0.87 26.31
N PRO A 368 0.76 -1.42 27.13
CA PRO A 368 0.96 -1.44 28.56
C PRO A 368 2.24 -2.21 28.92
N ILE A 369 2.97 -1.70 29.90
CA ILE A 369 4.16 -2.32 30.45
C ILE A 369 3.80 -2.94 31.78
N LEU A 370 3.89 -4.28 31.91
CA LEU A 370 3.52 -4.98 33.14
C LEU A 370 2.16 -4.50 33.72
N GLY A 371 1.18 -4.27 32.85
CA GLY A 371 -0.15 -3.78 33.23
C GLY A 371 -0.27 -2.26 33.42
N VAL A 372 0.83 -1.51 33.34
CA VAL A 372 0.81 -0.05 33.44
C VAL A 372 0.61 0.57 32.06
N THR A 373 -0.51 1.26 31.87
CA THR A 373 -0.80 1.98 30.62
C THR A 373 -0.06 3.31 30.57
N PRO A 374 0.51 3.69 29.43
CA PRO A 374 1.09 5.01 29.25
C PRO A 374 0.00 6.08 29.15
N SER A 375 0.38 7.30 29.48
CA SER A 375 -0.41 8.51 29.29
C SER A 375 0.32 9.49 28.39
N LEU A 376 -0.43 10.38 27.72
CA LEU A 376 0.16 11.54 27.06
C LEU A 376 0.76 12.45 28.15
N TYR A 377 1.94 12.95 27.87
CA TYR A 377 2.62 13.96 28.68
C TYR A 377 2.68 15.25 27.88
N TYR A 378 2.31 16.35 28.54
CA TYR A 378 2.48 17.71 28.03
C TYR A 378 2.87 18.66 29.16
N TRP A 379 3.85 19.51 28.90
CA TRP A 379 4.29 20.53 29.86
C TRP A 379 4.85 21.76 29.15
N ASP A 380 4.28 22.90 29.46
CA ASP A 380 4.67 24.19 28.90
C ASP A 380 4.81 25.25 30.02
N ASN A 381 5.76 25.03 30.91
CA ASN A 381 6.00 25.99 31.98
C ASN A 381 7.51 26.12 32.29
N PRO A 382 8.14 27.27 31.97
CA PRO A 382 9.55 27.46 32.15
C PRO A 382 9.98 27.68 33.61
N THR A 383 9.04 27.92 34.52
CA THR A 383 9.34 28.32 35.91
C THR A 383 8.82 27.36 36.95
N GLY A 384 8.08 26.34 36.53
CA GLY A 384 7.43 25.39 37.42
C GLY A 384 8.35 24.25 37.87
N THR A 385 8.02 23.66 39.01
CA THR A 385 8.43 22.32 39.35
C THR A 385 7.86 21.38 38.33
N ASN A 386 8.64 20.39 37.86
CA ASN A 386 8.19 19.42 36.91
C ASN A 386 6.93 18.64 37.38
N ASP A 387 6.34 17.90 36.50
CA ASP A 387 5.12 17.10 36.71
C ASP A 387 5.25 15.98 37.75
N THR A 388 6.38 15.77 38.35
CA THR A 388 6.57 14.73 39.39
C THR A 388 5.87 15.05 40.70
N GLY A 389 5.11 16.18 40.76
CA GLY A 389 4.31 16.57 41.94
C GLY A 389 5.13 16.84 43.19
N GLY A 390 6.42 16.90 43.09
CA GLY A 390 7.36 16.99 44.19
C GLY A 390 8.47 17.99 43.97
N THR A 391 9.28 18.12 44.93
CA THR A 391 10.33 19.13 45.13
C THR A 391 11.58 18.97 44.24
N LYS A 392 11.60 18.04 43.28
CA LYS A 392 12.76 17.82 42.40
C LYS A 392 12.58 18.55 41.08
N LEU A 393 13.39 19.57 40.88
CA LEU A 393 13.53 20.28 39.60
C LEU A 393 13.96 19.28 38.49
N ASP A 394 13.45 19.49 37.31
CA ASP A 394 13.94 18.87 36.08
C ASP A 394 15.37 19.41 35.84
N THR A 395 16.36 18.74 36.43
CA THR A 395 17.74 19.24 36.47
C THR A 395 18.37 19.14 35.09
N GLY A 396 18.92 20.25 34.60
CA GLY A 396 19.62 20.34 33.31
C GLY A 396 18.89 21.17 32.26
N ASP A 397 17.58 21.37 32.42
CA ASP A 397 16.79 22.25 31.59
C ASP A 397 15.71 22.88 32.44
N MET A 398 15.95 24.17 32.78
CA MET A 398 15.05 24.96 33.63
C MET A 398 13.79 25.43 32.86
N THR A 399 13.68 25.11 31.57
CA THR A 399 12.62 25.62 30.71
C THR A 399 12.08 24.49 29.83
N SER A 400 10.77 24.22 29.94
CA SER A 400 10.04 23.34 29.00
C SER A 400 9.17 24.19 28.10
N TRP A 401 9.32 23.97 26.78
CA TRP A 401 8.53 24.65 25.74
C TRP A 401 7.76 23.66 24.93
N GLY A 402 6.51 23.41 25.34
CA GLY A 402 5.67 22.42 24.68
C GLY A 402 6.25 21.02 24.75
N ASP A 403 6.92 20.68 25.85
CA ASP A 403 7.50 19.35 26.11
C ASP A 403 6.40 18.30 26.04
N THR A 404 6.43 17.46 25.01
CA THR A 404 5.33 16.55 24.68
C THR A 404 5.87 15.14 24.45
N GLY A 405 5.16 14.14 24.98
CA GLY A 405 5.57 12.75 24.83
C GLY A 405 4.69 11.77 25.57
N ILE A 406 5.27 10.72 26.06
CA ILE A 406 4.59 9.67 26.83
C ILE A 406 5.20 9.53 28.22
N LYS A 407 4.35 9.12 29.16
CA LYS A 407 4.70 8.85 30.54
C LYS A 407 4.05 7.56 31.00
N TYR A 408 4.86 6.70 31.58
CA TYR A 408 4.41 5.52 32.33
C TYR A 408 4.48 5.83 33.84
N GLY A 409 3.49 5.37 34.59
CA GLY A 409 3.48 5.40 36.04
C GLY A 409 4.38 4.31 36.66
N ALA A 410 4.09 3.95 37.90
CA ALA A 410 4.88 2.99 38.64
C ALA A 410 4.91 1.60 37.97
N ILE A 411 6.11 1.13 37.65
CA ILE A 411 6.38 -0.19 37.07
C ILE A 411 7.22 -0.97 38.09
N VAL A 412 6.73 -2.14 38.49
CA VAL A 412 7.50 -3.07 39.33
C VAL A 412 8.17 -4.10 38.42
N PRO A 413 9.50 -4.06 38.26
CA PRO A 413 10.21 -5.04 37.44
C PRO A 413 10.01 -6.45 38.00
N GLN A 414 9.84 -7.42 37.09
CA GLN A 414 9.73 -8.85 37.47
C GLN A 414 11.06 -9.58 37.20
N GLU A 415 11.43 -10.51 38.05
CA GLU A 415 12.58 -11.39 37.77
C GLU A 415 12.32 -12.18 36.47
N GLY A 416 13.28 -12.16 35.54
CA GLY A 416 13.14 -12.80 34.24
C GLY A 416 12.30 -11.99 33.24
N GLY A 417 11.97 -10.72 33.53
CA GLY A 417 11.22 -9.82 32.66
C GLY A 417 11.92 -9.59 31.33
N GLY A 418 11.12 -9.47 30.27
CA GLY A 418 11.58 -9.21 28.90
C GLY A 418 11.96 -7.74 28.65
N ASN A 419 12.30 -7.42 27.43
CA ASN A 419 12.49 -6.04 26.98
C ASN A 419 11.15 -5.41 26.61
N ILE A 420 10.96 -4.16 27.01
CA ILE A 420 9.89 -3.31 26.50
C ILE A 420 10.38 -2.70 25.19
N ASN A 421 9.70 -3.01 24.10
CA ASN A 421 9.98 -2.37 22.82
C ASN A 421 9.01 -1.22 22.63
N MET A 422 9.47 0.00 22.81
CA MET A 422 8.74 1.20 22.39
C MET A 422 9.16 1.53 20.97
N ALA A 423 8.21 1.57 20.06
CA ALA A 423 8.46 1.91 18.67
C ALA A 423 7.77 3.23 18.33
N PHE A 424 8.55 4.20 17.89
CA PHE A 424 8.10 5.50 17.46
C PHE A 424 8.58 5.79 16.06
N ARG A 425 7.77 6.55 15.33
CA ARG A 425 8.17 7.20 14.10
C ARG A 425 8.07 8.71 14.29
N PHE A 426 9.19 9.40 14.17
CA PHE A 426 9.27 10.85 14.26
C PHE A 426 9.36 11.42 12.85
N TYR A 427 8.34 12.17 12.43
CA TYR A 427 8.33 12.86 11.15
C TYR A 427 8.83 14.30 11.32
N PHE A 428 9.77 14.68 10.48
CA PHE A 428 10.36 16.01 10.42
C PHE A 428 9.75 16.75 9.23
N LEU A 429 8.92 17.74 9.51
CA LEU A 429 8.00 18.31 8.53
C LEU A 429 8.16 19.83 8.45
N GLY A 430 7.69 20.41 7.35
CA GLY A 430 7.65 21.86 7.15
C GLY A 430 6.86 22.61 8.22
N ARG A 431 6.77 23.93 8.08
CA ARG A 431 6.12 24.83 9.03
C ARG A 431 4.61 24.60 9.11
N ASN A 432 4.06 24.78 10.31
CA ASN A 432 2.62 24.87 10.56
C ASN A 432 1.79 23.73 9.93
N ILE A 433 2.27 22.51 10.05
CA ILE A 433 1.54 21.32 9.58
C ILE A 433 0.21 21.22 10.34
N SER A 434 -0.86 20.89 9.62
CA SER A 434 -2.20 20.74 10.18
C SER A 434 -2.41 19.39 10.85
N PRO A 435 -3.38 19.28 11.79
CA PRO A 435 -3.81 18.00 12.36
C PRO A 435 -4.29 16.99 11.30
N ASP A 436 -4.92 17.45 10.21
CA ASP A 436 -5.36 16.58 9.11
C ASP A 436 -4.17 15.92 8.41
N SER A 437 -3.10 16.67 8.19
CA SER A 437 -1.84 16.13 7.64
C SER A 437 -1.21 15.11 8.60
N ALA A 438 -1.22 15.40 9.90
CA ALA A 438 -0.73 14.48 10.92
C ALA A 438 -1.55 13.18 10.94
N TYR A 439 -2.87 13.27 10.85
CA TYR A 439 -3.76 12.12 10.77
C TYR A 439 -3.50 11.28 9.50
N ALA A 440 -3.28 11.91 8.36
CA ALA A 440 -2.94 11.23 7.11
C ALA A 440 -1.62 10.46 7.22
N LEU A 441 -0.56 11.07 7.78
CA LEU A 441 0.74 10.42 8.01
C LEU A 441 0.66 9.29 9.04
N LYS A 442 -0.08 9.49 10.14
CA LYS A 442 -0.39 8.42 11.09
C LYS A 442 -1.08 7.25 10.39
N SER A 443 -2.02 7.54 9.48
CA SER A 443 -2.74 6.51 8.74
C SER A 443 -1.82 5.74 7.80
N GLN A 444 -0.86 6.40 7.14
CA GLN A 444 0.19 5.72 6.37
C GLN A 444 1.02 4.76 7.25
N THR A 445 1.37 5.18 8.47
CA THR A 445 2.10 4.34 9.43
C THR A 445 1.27 3.16 9.91
N ALA A 446 0.01 3.40 10.25
CA ALA A 446 -0.91 2.39 10.78
C ALA A 446 -1.35 1.36 9.72
N TYR A 447 -1.42 1.80 8.46
CA TYR A 447 -1.80 0.99 7.31
C TYR A 447 -0.68 1.03 6.26
N PRO A 448 0.38 0.26 6.47
CA PRO A 448 1.49 0.19 5.53
C PRO A 448 1.00 -0.33 4.17
N LEU A 449 1.79 -0.04 3.14
CA LEU A 449 1.53 -0.56 1.80
C LEU A 449 1.57 -2.10 1.82
N ASN A 450 0.61 -2.72 1.13
CA ASN A 450 0.75 -4.11 0.77
C ASN A 450 1.72 -4.21 -0.40
N VAL A 451 2.82 -4.92 -0.21
CA VAL A 451 3.90 -5.08 -1.20
C VAL A 451 3.89 -6.50 -1.72
N VAL A 452 3.68 -6.65 -3.02
CA VAL A 452 3.71 -7.94 -3.69
C VAL A 452 4.84 -7.92 -4.72
N VAL A 453 5.78 -8.84 -4.58
CA VAL A 453 6.91 -9.00 -5.51
C VAL A 453 6.63 -10.24 -6.36
N ARG A 454 6.65 -10.07 -7.69
CA ARG A 454 6.47 -11.16 -8.66
C ARG A 454 7.66 -11.20 -9.58
N GLU A 455 8.28 -12.35 -9.65
CA GLU A 455 9.27 -12.63 -10.66
C GLU A 455 8.57 -12.70 -12.02
N GLN A 456 9.03 -11.90 -12.95
CA GLN A 456 8.62 -11.95 -14.34
C GLN A 456 9.82 -12.45 -15.12
N GLY A 457 9.83 -13.74 -15.41
CA GLY A 457 10.89 -14.37 -16.19
C GLY A 457 11.12 -13.64 -17.51
N THR A 458 12.24 -13.91 -18.13
CA THR A 458 12.43 -13.63 -19.56
C THR A 458 11.48 -14.54 -20.34
N VAL A 459 10.19 -14.29 -20.16
CA VAL A 459 9.23 -14.99 -20.96
C VAL A 459 9.49 -14.53 -22.38
N VAL A 460 10.00 -15.42 -23.22
CA VAL A 460 9.57 -15.37 -24.61
C VAL A 460 8.07 -15.48 -24.50
N PRO A 461 7.31 -14.39 -24.71
CA PRO A 461 5.85 -14.46 -24.61
C PRO A 461 5.46 -15.64 -25.47
N VAL A 462 4.48 -16.43 -25.04
CA VAL A 462 3.84 -17.37 -25.94
C VAL A 462 3.59 -16.57 -27.20
N GLU A 463 4.34 -16.91 -28.25
CA GLU A 463 4.27 -16.16 -29.49
C GLU A 463 2.89 -16.43 -30.10
N LEU A 464 1.94 -15.58 -29.76
CA LEU A 464 0.62 -15.61 -30.35
C LEU A 464 0.81 -15.33 -31.84
N THR A 465 0.78 -16.38 -32.63
CA THR A 465 0.98 -16.30 -34.08
C THR A 465 -0.25 -15.84 -34.82
N ALA A 466 -1.42 -15.99 -34.20
CA ALA A 466 -2.68 -15.55 -34.75
C ALA A 466 -3.69 -15.33 -33.62
N PHE A 467 -4.50 -14.29 -33.72
CA PHE A 467 -5.73 -14.11 -32.97
C PHE A 467 -6.76 -13.49 -33.91
N SER A 468 -7.90 -14.16 -34.11
CA SER A 468 -8.91 -13.77 -35.09
C SER A 468 -10.32 -13.99 -34.53
N ALA A 469 -11.25 -13.22 -35.05
CA ALA A 469 -12.67 -13.33 -34.77
C ALA A 469 -13.44 -13.44 -36.08
N THR A 470 -14.43 -14.33 -36.14
CA THR A 470 -15.36 -14.46 -37.25
C THR A 470 -16.78 -14.50 -36.71
N THR A 471 -17.66 -13.67 -37.29
CA THR A 471 -19.06 -13.60 -36.86
C THR A 471 -19.91 -14.46 -37.74
N LYS A 472 -20.69 -15.32 -37.13
CA LYS A 472 -21.72 -16.14 -37.81
C LYS A 472 -23.04 -15.96 -37.07
N GLN A 473 -23.94 -15.22 -37.67
CA GLN A 473 -25.21 -14.84 -37.04
C GLN A 473 -24.96 -14.00 -35.77
N ASN A 474 -25.45 -14.44 -34.62
CA ASN A 474 -25.25 -13.83 -33.30
C ASN A 474 -24.18 -14.57 -32.47
N THR A 475 -23.30 -15.28 -33.12
CA THR A 475 -22.17 -15.96 -32.47
C THR A 475 -20.86 -15.47 -33.06
N ILE A 476 -19.91 -15.11 -32.17
CA ILE A 476 -18.56 -14.77 -32.56
C ILE A 476 -17.65 -15.94 -32.22
N HIS A 477 -17.00 -16.48 -33.27
CA HIS A 477 -16.02 -17.55 -33.15
C HIS A 477 -14.62 -16.91 -33.04
N LEU A 478 -13.97 -17.09 -31.91
CA LEU A 478 -12.61 -16.70 -31.66
C LEU A 478 -11.67 -17.86 -31.91
N ALA A 479 -10.59 -17.61 -32.63
CA ALA A 479 -9.53 -18.61 -32.86
C ALA A 479 -8.16 -17.94 -32.66
N TRP A 480 -7.27 -18.65 -31.96
CA TRP A 480 -5.89 -18.21 -31.79
C TRP A 480 -4.94 -19.38 -31.80
N ALA A 481 -3.68 -19.06 -32.08
CA ALA A 481 -2.64 -20.08 -32.15
C ALA A 481 -1.35 -19.55 -31.48
N THR A 482 -0.64 -20.46 -30.84
CA THR A 482 0.68 -20.22 -30.26
C THR A 482 1.74 -20.96 -31.06
N ALA A 483 2.92 -20.40 -31.27
CA ALA A 483 4.05 -21.10 -31.88
C ALA A 483 4.70 -22.06 -30.88
N SER A 484 4.85 -21.61 -29.65
CA SER A 484 5.32 -22.37 -28.49
C SER A 484 4.68 -21.82 -27.23
N GLU A 485 4.70 -22.58 -26.16
CA GLU A 485 4.22 -22.17 -24.85
C GLU A 485 5.27 -22.47 -23.80
N THR A 486 5.43 -21.57 -22.81
CA THR A 486 6.28 -21.78 -21.67
C THR A 486 5.46 -21.44 -20.41
N ASN A 487 5.33 -22.41 -19.51
CA ASN A 487 4.57 -22.28 -18.25
C ASN A 487 3.11 -21.81 -18.40
N ASN A 488 2.52 -21.96 -19.57
CA ASN A 488 1.18 -21.46 -19.88
C ASN A 488 0.11 -22.23 -19.10
N LEU A 489 -0.52 -21.60 -18.10
CA LEU A 489 -1.68 -22.13 -17.39
C LEU A 489 -2.92 -22.12 -18.30
N GLY A 490 -3.10 -21.02 -19.07
CA GLY A 490 -4.23 -20.87 -19.98
C GLY A 490 -4.52 -19.42 -20.36
N PHE A 491 -5.70 -19.26 -20.96
CA PHE A 491 -6.17 -17.98 -21.48
C PHE A 491 -7.53 -17.64 -20.89
N GLU A 492 -7.66 -16.50 -20.22
CA GLU A 492 -8.96 -15.88 -19.99
C GLU A 492 -9.36 -15.14 -21.27
N VAL A 493 -10.53 -15.50 -21.80
CA VAL A 493 -11.15 -14.78 -22.90
C VAL A 493 -11.95 -13.64 -22.30
N GLU A 494 -11.59 -12.42 -22.61
CA GLU A 494 -12.27 -11.22 -22.11
C GLU A 494 -13.01 -10.51 -23.23
N ARG A 495 -14.24 -10.08 -22.93
CA ARG A 495 -15.14 -9.33 -23.82
C ARG A 495 -15.57 -8.03 -23.17
N LYS A 496 -15.81 -7.02 -23.99
CA LYS A 496 -16.62 -5.85 -23.64
C LYS A 496 -17.42 -5.37 -24.86
N GLU A 497 -18.58 -4.78 -24.63
CA GLU A 497 -19.25 -3.98 -25.65
C GLU A 497 -18.42 -2.74 -25.95
N ALA A 498 -18.44 -2.25 -27.18
CA ALA A 498 -17.64 -1.08 -27.58
C ALA A 498 -17.91 0.15 -26.72
N THR A 499 -19.13 0.29 -26.20
CA THR A 499 -19.58 1.40 -25.35
C THR A 499 -19.34 1.17 -23.85
N ALA A 500 -18.93 -0.02 -23.45
CA ALA A 500 -18.70 -0.35 -22.05
C ALA A 500 -17.28 0.01 -21.60
N ASP A 501 -17.13 0.44 -20.34
CA ASP A 501 -15.83 0.80 -19.76
C ASP A 501 -15.05 -0.40 -19.21
N SER A 502 -15.73 -1.51 -18.87
CA SER A 502 -15.12 -2.65 -18.18
C SER A 502 -15.08 -3.90 -19.04
N TRP A 503 -13.98 -4.66 -18.87
CA TRP A 503 -13.84 -6.00 -19.46
C TRP A 503 -14.51 -7.05 -18.57
N GLN A 504 -15.12 -8.05 -19.21
CA GLN A 504 -15.72 -9.20 -18.57
C GLN A 504 -15.01 -10.47 -19.05
N THR A 505 -14.53 -11.29 -18.13
CA THR A 505 -14.05 -12.65 -18.45
C THR A 505 -15.26 -13.53 -18.78
N ILE A 506 -15.29 -14.09 -19.99
CA ILE A 506 -16.39 -14.94 -20.48
C ILE A 506 -16.01 -16.40 -20.49
N ALA A 507 -14.72 -16.74 -20.55
CA ALA A 507 -14.24 -18.12 -20.52
C ALA A 507 -12.79 -18.20 -20.03
N PHE A 508 -12.42 -19.38 -19.55
CA PHE A 508 -11.03 -19.77 -19.32
C PHE A 508 -10.71 -21.02 -20.15
N ILE A 509 -9.72 -20.91 -21.01
CA ILE A 509 -9.26 -22.03 -21.89
C ILE A 509 -7.90 -22.49 -21.39
N LYS A 510 -7.82 -23.73 -20.94
CA LYS A 510 -6.59 -24.29 -20.36
C LYS A 510 -5.47 -24.35 -21.38
N GLY A 511 -4.27 -23.92 -20.99
CA GLY A 511 -3.03 -24.01 -21.75
C GLY A 511 -2.39 -25.40 -21.69
N ASN A 512 -1.29 -25.56 -22.40
CA ASN A 512 -0.54 -26.83 -22.48
C ASN A 512 0.76 -26.84 -21.68
N GLY A 513 0.92 -25.87 -20.74
CA GLY A 513 2.13 -25.76 -19.92
C GLY A 513 3.33 -25.32 -20.75
N THR A 514 4.37 -26.15 -20.84
CA THR A 514 5.56 -25.88 -21.66
C THR A 514 5.60 -26.83 -22.84
N VAL A 515 5.41 -26.28 -24.06
CA VAL A 515 5.48 -27.02 -25.33
C VAL A 515 6.17 -26.17 -26.41
N VAL A 516 6.98 -26.81 -27.23
CA VAL A 516 7.76 -26.16 -28.32
C VAL A 516 7.07 -26.31 -29.69
N SER A 517 5.80 -26.75 -29.72
CA SER A 517 5.04 -26.94 -30.93
C SER A 517 3.77 -26.09 -30.92
N ARG A 518 3.36 -25.67 -32.09
CA ARG A 518 2.13 -24.91 -32.30
C ARG A 518 0.92 -25.56 -31.61
N ARG A 519 0.11 -24.72 -30.97
CA ARG A 519 -1.20 -25.08 -30.40
C ARG A 519 -2.25 -24.14 -30.95
N ASP A 520 -3.40 -24.74 -31.31
CA ASP A 520 -4.54 -23.99 -31.82
C ASP A 520 -5.69 -24.08 -30.79
N TYR A 521 -6.37 -22.97 -30.60
CA TYR A 521 -7.43 -22.79 -29.62
C TYR A 521 -8.62 -22.11 -30.27
N VAL A 522 -9.81 -22.44 -29.78
CA VAL A 522 -11.05 -21.83 -30.23
C VAL A 522 -11.98 -21.57 -29.05
N HIS A 523 -12.82 -20.57 -29.19
CA HIS A 523 -13.91 -20.27 -28.26
C HIS A 523 -15.09 -19.70 -29.04
N GLU A 524 -16.32 -20.08 -28.65
CA GLU A 524 -17.54 -19.56 -29.22
C GLU A 524 -18.28 -18.72 -28.20
N ASP A 525 -18.52 -17.47 -28.54
CA ASP A 525 -19.34 -16.55 -27.77
C ASP A 525 -20.68 -16.37 -28.47
N ALA A 526 -21.69 -17.06 -27.95
CA ALA A 526 -23.00 -17.23 -28.59
C ALA A 526 -24.07 -16.33 -27.95
N ASP A 527 -25.21 -16.24 -28.63
CA ASP A 527 -26.42 -15.55 -28.20
C ASP A 527 -26.18 -14.03 -27.89
N LEU A 528 -25.35 -13.42 -28.69
CA LEU A 528 -25.00 -12.01 -28.57
C LEU A 528 -26.10 -11.12 -29.14
N ALA A 529 -26.31 -9.96 -28.51
CA ALA A 529 -27.11 -8.86 -29.06
C ALA A 529 -26.42 -8.24 -30.27
N LEU A 530 -27.17 -7.48 -31.08
CA LEU A 530 -26.57 -6.69 -32.16
C LEU A 530 -25.65 -5.64 -31.56
N GLY A 531 -24.44 -5.48 -32.12
CA GLY A 531 -23.48 -4.51 -31.64
C GLY A 531 -22.05 -4.83 -31.99
N LEU A 532 -21.16 -3.91 -31.63
CA LEU A 532 -19.73 -4.04 -31.77
C LEU A 532 -19.14 -4.52 -30.45
N TYR A 533 -18.36 -5.58 -30.50
CA TYR A 533 -17.70 -6.20 -29.36
C TYR A 533 -16.20 -6.14 -29.50
N HIS A 534 -15.51 -5.90 -28.39
CA HIS A 534 -14.07 -5.99 -28.29
C HIS A 534 -13.70 -7.26 -27.52
N TYR A 535 -12.70 -7.98 -28.02
CA TYR A 535 -12.16 -9.18 -27.40
C TYR A 535 -10.67 -9.04 -27.19
N ARG A 536 -10.18 -9.61 -26.10
CA ARG A 536 -8.77 -9.83 -25.87
C ARG A 536 -8.57 -11.13 -25.11
N LEU A 537 -7.38 -11.69 -25.24
CA LEU A 537 -6.94 -12.81 -24.43
C LEU A 537 -6.06 -12.29 -23.30
N LYS A 538 -6.28 -12.78 -22.10
CA LYS A 538 -5.35 -12.65 -21.00
C LYS A 538 -4.73 -14.02 -20.79
N GLN A 539 -3.51 -14.19 -21.29
CA GLN A 539 -2.71 -15.37 -21.03
C GLN A 539 -2.24 -15.36 -19.59
N ILE A 540 -2.29 -16.48 -18.91
CA ILE A 540 -1.89 -16.63 -17.52
C ILE A 540 -0.89 -17.78 -17.45
N ASP A 541 0.24 -17.56 -16.79
CA ASP A 541 1.25 -18.57 -16.53
C ASP A 541 1.00 -19.31 -15.20
N THR A 542 1.66 -20.43 -15.00
CA THR A 542 1.49 -21.27 -13.80
C THR A 542 1.91 -20.58 -12.50
N ASP A 543 2.71 -19.53 -12.58
CA ASP A 543 3.12 -18.69 -11.45
C ASP A 543 2.20 -17.49 -11.21
N GLY A 544 1.13 -17.32 -12.03
CA GLY A 544 0.18 -16.23 -11.96
C GLY A 544 0.57 -14.98 -12.73
N ALA A 545 1.72 -14.96 -13.39
CA ALA A 545 2.07 -13.90 -14.34
C ALA A 545 1.08 -13.92 -15.51
N PHE A 546 0.79 -12.76 -16.10
CA PHE A 546 -0.14 -12.69 -17.23
C PHE A 546 0.24 -11.65 -18.26
N ALA A 547 -0.22 -11.86 -19.50
CA ALA A 547 -0.09 -10.93 -20.60
C ALA A 547 -1.40 -10.78 -21.36
N TYR A 548 -1.63 -9.62 -21.98
CA TYR A 548 -2.77 -9.40 -22.85
C TYR A 548 -2.39 -9.48 -24.32
N SER A 549 -3.28 -10.05 -25.14
CA SER A 549 -3.20 -9.94 -26.60
C SER A 549 -3.56 -8.54 -27.08
N THR A 550 -3.38 -8.31 -28.38
CA THR A 550 -4.05 -7.20 -29.09
C THR A 550 -5.57 -7.32 -28.95
N ILE A 551 -6.27 -6.20 -29.04
CA ILE A 551 -7.73 -6.14 -29.01
C ILE A 551 -8.24 -6.45 -30.42
N LEU A 552 -9.21 -7.37 -30.53
CA LEU A 552 -9.98 -7.62 -31.74
C LEU A 552 -11.34 -6.95 -31.65
N GLU A 553 -11.80 -6.47 -32.77
CA GLU A 553 -13.16 -5.96 -32.94
C GLU A 553 -13.97 -6.96 -33.77
N ALA A 554 -15.18 -7.25 -33.32
CA ALA A 554 -16.12 -8.12 -34.05
C ALA A 554 -17.54 -7.58 -33.90
N GLU A 555 -18.26 -7.53 -35.00
CA GLU A 555 -19.61 -6.98 -35.04
C GLU A 555 -20.65 -8.10 -35.25
N VAL A 556 -21.69 -8.07 -34.44
CA VAL A 556 -22.93 -8.81 -34.71
C VAL A 556 -23.88 -7.87 -35.45
N ALA A 557 -23.86 -7.99 -36.76
CA ALA A 557 -24.67 -7.12 -37.61
C ALA A 557 -26.14 -7.62 -37.70
N ALA A 558 -27.03 -6.67 -37.94
CA ALA A 558 -28.45 -7.02 -38.18
C ALA A 558 -28.62 -7.93 -39.39
N PRO A 559 -29.54 -8.91 -39.35
CA PRO A 559 -29.85 -9.74 -40.48
C PRO A 559 -30.32 -8.92 -41.67
N LYS A 560 -29.84 -9.28 -42.86
CA LYS A 560 -30.26 -8.62 -44.13
C LYS A 560 -31.63 -9.07 -44.61
N GLU A 561 -32.00 -10.31 -44.29
CA GLU A 561 -33.25 -10.93 -44.73
C GLU A 561 -33.94 -11.62 -43.54
N MET A 562 -35.26 -11.59 -43.55
CA MET A 562 -36.09 -12.35 -42.63
C MET A 562 -35.95 -13.86 -42.93
N SER A 563 -35.80 -14.66 -41.92
CA SER A 563 -35.73 -16.13 -42.07
C SER A 563 -36.38 -16.86 -40.91
N LEU A 564 -36.84 -18.05 -41.16
CA LEU A 564 -37.43 -18.96 -40.21
C LEU A 564 -36.75 -20.31 -40.35
N ALA A 565 -36.17 -20.80 -39.28
CA ALA A 565 -35.51 -22.11 -39.29
C ALA A 565 -36.51 -23.25 -39.06
N GLN A 566 -36.12 -24.47 -39.44
CA GLN A 566 -36.84 -25.67 -39.05
C GLN A 566 -36.77 -25.82 -37.52
N ASN A 567 -37.92 -26.04 -36.88
CA ASN A 567 -37.98 -26.26 -35.44
C ASN A 567 -37.17 -27.49 -35.03
N TYR A 568 -36.55 -27.45 -33.86
CA TYR A 568 -35.78 -28.57 -33.32
C TYR A 568 -36.09 -28.79 -31.84
N PRO A 569 -36.33 -30.06 -31.45
CA PRO A 569 -36.45 -31.25 -32.28
C PRO A 569 -37.70 -31.23 -33.18
N ASN A 570 -37.67 -31.99 -34.26
CA ASN A 570 -38.83 -32.25 -35.12
C ASN A 570 -38.72 -33.68 -35.71
N PRO A 571 -39.56 -34.67 -35.34
CA PRO A 571 -40.70 -34.55 -34.41
C PRO A 571 -40.33 -34.18 -32.98
N PHE A 572 -41.26 -33.60 -32.21
CA PHE A 572 -41.02 -33.13 -30.85
C PHE A 572 -42.06 -33.64 -29.84
N ASN A 573 -41.69 -33.71 -28.55
CA ASN A 573 -42.53 -34.08 -27.41
C ASN A 573 -42.05 -33.45 -26.10
N PRO A 574 -42.82 -32.68 -25.37
CA PRO A 574 -43.92 -31.85 -25.88
C PRO A 574 -43.40 -30.50 -26.40
N THR A 575 -42.08 -30.21 -26.27
CA THR A 575 -41.47 -28.93 -26.52
C THR A 575 -40.61 -28.93 -27.79
N THR A 576 -40.56 -27.78 -28.45
CA THR A 576 -39.65 -27.53 -29.57
C THR A 576 -39.22 -26.10 -29.62
N THR A 577 -38.01 -25.84 -30.11
CA THR A 577 -37.46 -24.54 -30.30
C THR A 577 -37.57 -24.09 -31.74
N ILE A 578 -37.92 -22.83 -31.96
CA ILE A 578 -38.02 -22.19 -33.26
C ILE A 578 -37.07 -21.03 -33.29
N ASP A 579 -36.07 -21.06 -34.19
CA ASP A 579 -35.13 -19.96 -34.43
C ASP A 579 -35.63 -19.14 -35.62
N TYR A 580 -35.65 -17.80 -35.48
CA TYR A 580 -36.05 -16.91 -36.57
C TYR A 580 -35.20 -15.64 -36.56
N ARG A 581 -35.19 -14.94 -37.68
CA ARG A 581 -34.45 -13.68 -37.85
C ARG A 581 -35.38 -12.60 -38.33
N VAL A 582 -35.22 -11.42 -37.77
CA VAL A 582 -35.90 -10.18 -38.19
C VAL A 582 -34.90 -9.32 -38.91
N ALA A 583 -35.17 -8.97 -40.15
CA ALA A 583 -34.27 -8.15 -40.95
C ALA A 583 -34.33 -6.68 -40.55
N GLN A 584 -33.27 -5.95 -40.87
CA GLN A 584 -33.18 -4.51 -40.59
C GLN A 584 -34.29 -3.69 -41.25
N ASN A 585 -34.85 -4.17 -42.38
CA ASN A 585 -35.87 -3.51 -43.14
C ASN A 585 -37.27 -4.15 -43.00
N SER A 586 -37.48 -4.97 -41.98
CA SER A 586 -38.78 -5.57 -41.67
C SER A 586 -39.83 -4.54 -41.38
N ALA A 587 -41.09 -4.86 -41.63
CA ALA A 587 -42.23 -3.99 -41.40
C ALA A 587 -42.48 -3.78 -39.89
N GLU A 588 -43.49 -2.97 -39.51
CA GLU A 588 -43.69 -2.47 -38.16
C GLU A 588 -43.93 -3.55 -37.08
N THR A 589 -44.49 -4.72 -37.48
CA THR A 589 -44.86 -5.78 -36.53
C THR A 589 -44.41 -7.14 -37.02
N ILE A 590 -43.74 -7.92 -36.14
CA ILE A 590 -43.45 -9.33 -36.38
C ILE A 590 -44.50 -10.18 -35.66
N THR A 591 -45.03 -11.15 -36.42
CA THR A 591 -45.91 -12.21 -35.89
C THR A 591 -45.33 -13.59 -36.16
N LEU A 592 -45.33 -14.43 -35.12
CA LEU A 592 -45.03 -15.86 -35.24
C LEU A 592 -46.19 -16.63 -34.66
N SER A 593 -46.95 -17.31 -35.51
CA SER A 593 -48.18 -18.01 -35.10
C SER A 593 -48.16 -19.48 -35.55
N ILE A 594 -48.76 -20.33 -34.74
CA ILE A 594 -48.89 -21.78 -34.97
C ILE A 594 -50.31 -22.07 -35.42
N PHE A 595 -50.44 -22.91 -36.43
CA PHE A 595 -51.72 -23.32 -37.03
C PHE A 595 -51.86 -24.84 -37.04
N ASP A 596 -53.08 -25.30 -36.94
CA ASP A 596 -53.42 -26.71 -37.20
C ASP A 596 -53.56 -27.02 -38.72
N MET A 597 -53.84 -28.27 -39.08
CA MET A 597 -54.02 -28.71 -40.46
C MET A 597 -55.20 -28.05 -41.19
N LEU A 598 -56.13 -27.43 -40.43
CA LEU A 598 -57.28 -26.70 -40.98
C LEU A 598 -57.01 -25.22 -41.10
N GLY A 599 -55.81 -24.76 -40.81
CA GLY A 599 -55.43 -23.33 -40.85
C GLY A 599 -55.96 -22.51 -39.67
N ARG A 600 -56.45 -23.13 -38.60
CA ARG A 600 -56.91 -22.43 -37.40
C ARG A 600 -55.70 -22.08 -36.52
N THR A 601 -55.64 -20.86 -36.02
CA THR A 601 -54.60 -20.46 -35.08
C THR A 601 -54.67 -21.29 -33.79
N VAL A 602 -53.60 -21.93 -33.45
CA VAL A 602 -53.41 -22.73 -32.22
C VAL A 602 -52.79 -21.85 -31.14
N ARG A 603 -51.73 -21.12 -31.51
CA ARG A 603 -51.04 -20.21 -30.59
C ARG A 603 -50.33 -19.12 -31.36
N THR A 604 -50.38 -17.90 -30.79
CA THR A 604 -49.52 -16.82 -31.22
C THR A 604 -48.34 -16.72 -30.26
N LEU A 605 -47.13 -17.04 -30.76
CA LEU A 605 -45.90 -17.02 -29.95
C LEU A 605 -45.29 -15.63 -29.87
N VAL A 606 -45.35 -14.86 -30.98
CA VAL A 606 -44.81 -13.49 -31.07
C VAL A 606 -45.82 -12.61 -31.79
N ASN A 607 -46.03 -11.39 -31.25
CA ASN A 607 -46.79 -10.31 -31.88
C ASN A 607 -46.28 -8.98 -31.31
N GLU A 608 -45.17 -8.51 -31.82
CA GLU A 608 -44.41 -7.40 -31.26
C GLU A 608 -43.89 -6.47 -32.37
N PRO A 609 -43.52 -5.22 -32.03
CA PRO A 609 -42.85 -4.35 -32.99
C PRO A 609 -41.57 -5.01 -33.54
N ALA A 610 -41.33 -4.88 -34.83
CA ALA A 610 -40.21 -5.48 -35.51
C ALA A 610 -38.90 -4.83 -35.10
N GLN A 611 -38.09 -5.57 -34.38
CA GLN A 611 -36.71 -5.17 -34.08
C GLN A 611 -35.76 -6.10 -34.82
N PRO A 612 -34.77 -5.59 -35.54
CA PRO A 612 -33.76 -6.43 -36.17
C PRO A 612 -33.04 -7.30 -35.16
N GLY A 613 -32.80 -8.55 -35.49
CA GLY A 613 -32.11 -9.44 -34.56
C GLY A 613 -32.28 -10.92 -34.85
N TYR A 614 -31.65 -11.72 -34.02
CA TYR A 614 -31.70 -13.17 -33.99
C TYR A 614 -32.49 -13.59 -32.76
N TYR A 615 -33.51 -14.41 -32.95
CA TYR A 615 -34.47 -14.78 -31.93
C TYR A 615 -34.64 -16.29 -31.84
N ARG A 616 -34.83 -16.77 -30.62
CA ARG A 616 -35.12 -18.15 -30.30
C ARG A 616 -36.32 -18.18 -29.38
N ILE A 617 -37.33 -18.97 -29.74
CA ILE A 617 -38.53 -19.11 -28.92
C ILE A 617 -38.88 -20.60 -28.75
N LEU A 618 -39.29 -20.94 -27.55
CA LEU A 618 -39.74 -22.27 -27.18
C LEU A 618 -41.26 -22.34 -27.31
N TRP A 619 -41.76 -23.34 -28.05
CA TRP A 619 -43.15 -23.73 -27.94
C TRP A 619 -43.29 -24.97 -27.08
N ASP A 620 -44.14 -24.87 -26.04
CA ASP A 620 -44.41 -25.89 -25.03
C ASP A 620 -45.51 -26.88 -25.46
N GLY A 621 -45.95 -26.81 -26.70
CA GLY A 621 -47.00 -27.67 -27.22
C GLY A 621 -48.41 -27.35 -26.74
N ARG A 622 -48.66 -26.13 -26.20
CA ARG A 622 -49.97 -25.69 -25.72
C ARG A 622 -50.61 -24.65 -26.66
N ASP A 623 -51.94 -24.63 -26.65
CA ASP A 623 -52.73 -23.61 -27.34
C ASP A 623 -52.75 -22.25 -26.54
N ASP A 624 -53.39 -21.21 -27.11
CA ASP A 624 -53.54 -19.90 -26.46
C ASP A 624 -54.32 -19.94 -25.12
N ARG A 625 -55.05 -21.01 -24.86
CA ARG A 625 -55.81 -21.25 -23.62
C ARG A 625 -54.97 -22.09 -22.62
N GLY A 626 -53.72 -22.37 -22.92
CA GLY A 626 -52.84 -23.18 -22.08
C GLY A 626 -53.09 -24.68 -22.09
N ARG A 627 -53.96 -25.19 -22.93
CA ARG A 627 -54.29 -26.62 -23.04
C ARG A 627 -53.28 -27.32 -23.92
N MET A 628 -52.87 -28.54 -23.56
CA MET A 628 -51.96 -29.34 -24.35
C MET A 628 -52.63 -29.71 -25.68
N THR A 629 -51.93 -29.45 -26.77
CA THR A 629 -52.41 -29.86 -28.12
C THR A 629 -52.14 -31.34 -28.38
N GLY A 630 -52.94 -31.97 -29.21
CA GLY A 630 -52.77 -33.36 -29.57
C GLY A 630 -51.55 -33.63 -30.47
N SER A 631 -51.19 -34.94 -30.63
CA SER A 631 -50.24 -35.32 -31.63
C SER A 631 -50.77 -35.01 -33.03
N GLY A 632 -49.90 -34.54 -33.91
CA GLY A 632 -50.30 -34.17 -35.26
C GLY A 632 -49.35 -33.28 -35.99
N VAL A 633 -49.77 -32.91 -37.20
CA VAL A 633 -49.03 -31.93 -38.00
C VAL A 633 -49.52 -30.51 -37.67
N TYR A 634 -48.57 -29.63 -37.45
CA TYR A 634 -48.78 -28.21 -37.24
C TYR A 634 -47.92 -27.41 -38.22
N PHE A 635 -48.37 -26.21 -38.47
CA PHE A 635 -47.60 -25.24 -39.27
C PHE A 635 -47.30 -24.02 -38.41
N TYR A 636 -46.13 -23.41 -38.62
CA TYR A 636 -45.81 -22.16 -37.99
C TYR A 636 -45.40 -21.13 -39.06
N LEU A 637 -45.93 -19.94 -38.90
CA LEU A 637 -45.79 -18.84 -39.86
C LEU A 637 -45.15 -17.65 -39.20
N LEU A 638 -44.01 -17.21 -39.74
CA LEU A 638 -43.38 -15.94 -39.43
C LEU A 638 -43.84 -14.93 -40.48
N SER A 639 -44.34 -13.76 -40.06
CA SER A 639 -44.75 -12.69 -40.94
C SER A 639 -44.35 -11.32 -40.37
N ASP A 640 -43.88 -10.45 -41.23
CA ASP A 640 -43.67 -9.00 -40.94
C ASP A 640 -44.75 -8.12 -41.61
N GLY A 641 -45.82 -8.70 -42.05
CA GLY A 641 -46.89 -8.00 -42.82
C GLY A 641 -46.62 -7.89 -44.31
N ARG A 642 -45.38 -7.89 -44.78
CA ARG A 642 -44.97 -7.85 -46.19
C ARG A 642 -44.51 -9.21 -46.70
N SER A 643 -43.71 -9.89 -45.87
CA SER A 643 -43.13 -11.20 -46.17
C SER A 643 -43.73 -12.26 -45.24
N ARG A 644 -43.78 -13.49 -45.72
CA ARG A 644 -44.33 -14.64 -45.00
C ARG A 644 -43.46 -15.87 -45.23
N ILE A 645 -43.08 -16.58 -44.17
CA ILE A 645 -42.32 -17.82 -44.22
C ILE A 645 -43.04 -18.86 -43.39
N LEU A 646 -43.39 -20.00 -44.04
CA LEU A 646 -44.18 -21.07 -43.44
C LEU A 646 -43.35 -22.35 -43.38
N HIS A 647 -43.33 -22.98 -42.21
CA HIS A 647 -42.74 -24.30 -42.02
C HIS A 647 -43.73 -25.29 -41.39
N LYS A 648 -43.45 -26.56 -41.58
CA LYS A 648 -44.22 -27.69 -41.02
C LYS A 648 -43.46 -28.29 -39.83
N MET A 649 -44.19 -28.69 -38.80
CA MET A 649 -43.66 -29.43 -37.65
C MET A 649 -44.58 -30.58 -37.26
N ILE A 650 -44.02 -31.60 -36.60
CA ILE A 650 -44.76 -32.80 -36.19
C ILE A 650 -44.62 -32.94 -34.68
N LYS A 651 -45.76 -32.93 -34.00
CA LYS A 651 -45.83 -33.23 -32.57
C LYS A 651 -46.19 -34.69 -32.38
N VAL A 652 -45.46 -35.38 -31.53
CA VAL A 652 -45.71 -36.77 -31.11
C VAL A 652 -45.91 -36.75 -29.57
N GLN A 653 -46.69 -37.76 -29.10
CA GLN A 653 -46.86 -37.91 -27.65
C GLN A 653 -45.68 -38.64 -27.04
#